data_f2fd1ca4cc6f935b7110334a659eb5d5
#
_entry.id   f2fd1ca4cc6f935b7110334a659eb5d5
#
_cell.length_a   1.000
_cell.length_b   1.000
_cell.length_c   1.000
_cell.angle_alpha   90.00
_cell.angle_beta   90.00
_cell.angle_gamma   90.00
#
_symmetry.space_group_name_H-M   'P 1'
#
loop_
_entity.id
_entity.type
_entity.pdbx_description
1 polymer ?
#
loop_
_entity_poly.entity_id
_entity_poly.type
_entity_poly.pdbx_seq_one_letter_code
_entity_poly.pdbx_strand_id
1 'polypeptide(L)'
;MKATKRGRGILLALLILLTGMVALVLRRQTQQQPAKTAGYRQTPFWQLYDRLCQAVDYTIHWDRLPTPLGLLALIGIRNILRQRNLYDTTREPAINLPAVEPLQARYLTTRTADGTYNDLDNPRMGMAGSRFGRNVPIEHTFREAQPAILTPNPRVVSTELLTRETFQPATTLNMLAAAWIQFMVRDWFSHGTSPKDNPWKIPLRADDPWPEHPMTIMRVPSDPTRPSTSSNLSPTYINTETHWWDASQIYGSSKEMQTRVRSGHDGKLNIGSDGLLQLPTDPNLNPALVPGWWLGLEMMQTLFTLEHNAICDRLRAEYPSWSDDDIFDRARLINAALMAKIHTVEWTPALISHPTTQIAMHANWWGLEMERLQNLFGRLSSSEVISGIPGSETDHYGVPYALTEEFTIVYRMHPLIPDEFTFRSAIDDHLREALNFREIAGPYADDVAHEIGMSDLFYSFGTSHPGAIVLHNYPRYLQTFQRPDGKLMDLAATDILRSRELGVPRYNEFRRLLHLPPASSFEELTDNAAWAEEMRRVYDNDIERLDLIVGMFAEKRPQGFAFSDTAFRIFVLMASRRLNSDRFFTKDYTPQVYTEAGMDWIKENTMATVLLRHYPALLPALRGVQNAFAPWTPAVSGGVAQQEQVAVKASISQQAATR
;
A
#
# COMPACT_ATOMS: atom_id res chain seq x y z
N MET A 1 -29.49 -3.99 -24.44
CA MET A 1 -30.74 -3.44 -23.86
C MET A 1 -30.96 -2.01 -24.32
N LYS A 2 -32.08 -1.68 -24.99
CA LYS A 2 -32.38 -0.30 -25.46
C LYS A 2 -32.77 0.53 -24.24
N ALA A 3 -31.94 1.49 -23.82
CA ALA A 3 -32.29 2.44 -22.78
C ALA A 3 -33.55 3.21 -23.20
N THR A 4 -34.57 3.20 -22.34
CA THR A 4 -35.85 3.89 -22.57
C THR A 4 -35.61 5.41 -22.70
N LYS A 5 -36.44 6.10 -23.51
CA LYS A 5 -36.36 7.55 -23.70
C LYS A 5 -36.32 8.36 -22.38
N ARG A 6 -36.95 7.87 -21.31
CA ARG A 6 -36.87 8.43 -19.94
C ARG A 6 -35.48 8.36 -19.32
N GLY A 7 -34.78 7.23 -19.49
CA GLY A 7 -33.39 7.08 -18.96
C GLY A 7 -32.38 8.01 -19.65
N ARG A 8 -32.57 8.27 -20.98
CA ARG A 8 -31.74 9.23 -21.73
C ARG A 8 -31.96 10.68 -21.28
N GLY A 9 -33.21 11.04 -20.95
CA GLY A 9 -33.53 12.41 -20.46
C GLY A 9 -32.96 12.65 -19.07
N ILE A 10 -32.97 11.68 -18.18
CA ILE A 10 -32.40 11.77 -16.85
C ILE A 10 -30.87 11.84 -16.93
N LEU A 11 -30.26 11.05 -17.81
CA LEU A 11 -28.80 11.07 -18.04
C LEU A 11 -28.34 12.41 -18.61
N LEU A 12 -29.10 13.00 -19.56
CA LEU A 12 -28.79 14.30 -20.14
C LEU A 12 -28.97 15.44 -19.13
N ALA A 13 -30.02 15.41 -18.31
CA ALA A 13 -30.23 16.38 -17.24
C ALA A 13 -29.14 16.30 -16.16
N LEU A 14 -28.70 15.09 -15.79
CA LEU A 14 -27.56 14.85 -14.90
C LEU A 14 -26.25 15.36 -15.52
N LEU A 15 -26.05 15.18 -16.83
CA LEU A 15 -24.88 15.66 -17.56
C LEU A 15 -24.81 17.21 -17.56
N ILE A 16 -25.93 17.87 -17.81
CA ILE A 16 -26.04 19.35 -17.83
C ILE A 16 -25.86 19.93 -16.41
N LEU A 17 -26.43 19.27 -15.39
CA LEU A 17 -26.24 19.67 -14.01
C LEU A 17 -24.78 19.45 -13.56
N LEU A 18 -24.17 18.32 -13.91
CA LEU A 18 -22.77 18.02 -13.57
C LEU A 18 -21.78 18.93 -14.30
N THR A 19 -21.97 19.23 -15.60
CA THR A 19 -21.12 20.17 -16.34
C THR A 19 -21.29 21.61 -15.87
N GLY A 20 -22.49 22.05 -15.55
CA GLY A 20 -22.74 23.34 -14.92
C GLY A 20 -22.11 23.46 -13.53
N MET A 21 -22.12 22.36 -12.76
CA MET A 21 -21.49 22.28 -11.45
C MET A 21 -19.96 22.31 -11.52
N VAL A 22 -19.34 21.60 -12.49
CA VAL A 22 -17.89 21.64 -12.71
C VAL A 22 -17.43 23.06 -13.06
N ALA A 23 -18.13 23.77 -13.95
CA ALA A 23 -17.80 25.14 -14.29
C ALA A 23 -17.92 26.11 -13.08
N LEU A 24 -18.88 25.88 -12.18
CA LEU A 24 -19.04 26.65 -10.94
C LEU A 24 -17.96 26.30 -9.89
N VAL A 25 -17.57 25.04 -9.82
CA VAL A 25 -16.48 24.53 -8.96
C VAL A 25 -15.16 25.15 -9.37
N LEU A 26 -14.82 25.08 -10.64
CA LEU A 26 -13.59 25.67 -11.20
C LEU A 26 -13.56 27.20 -11.00
N ARG A 27 -14.70 27.87 -11.07
CA ARG A 27 -14.81 29.34 -10.91
C ARG A 27 -14.72 29.82 -9.45
N ARG A 28 -15.05 28.98 -8.44
CA ARG A 28 -15.01 29.37 -7.02
C ARG A 28 -13.77 28.91 -6.26
N GLN A 29 -13.04 27.91 -6.74
CA GLN A 29 -11.76 27.49 -6.13
C GLN A 29 -10.63 28.52 -6.31
N THR A 30 -10.81 29.54 -7.13
CA THR A 30 -9.89 30.68 -7.24
C THR A 30 -10.04 31.72 -6.12
N GLN A 31 -11.02 31.56 -5.22
CA GLN A 31 -11.16 32.42 -4.05
C GLN A 31 -10.77 31.65 -2.79
N GLN A 32 -9.59 31.98 -2.27
CA GLN A 32 -9.05 31.49 -1.00
C GLN A 32 -10.06 31.60 0.13
N GLN A 33 -10.28 30.49 0.85
CA GLN A 33 -10.84 30.54 2.20
C GLN A 33 -9.75 30.14 3.20
N PRO A 34 -9.60 30.91 4.30
CA PRO A 34 -8.63 30.59 5.34
C PRO A 34 -9.01 29.30 6.07
N ALA A 35 -8.01 28.55 6.48
CA ALA A 35 -8.13 27.36 7.30
C ALA A 35 -8.99 27.61 8.53
N LYS A 36 -10.08 26.87 8.68
CA LYS A 36 -10.90 26.88 9.90
C LYS A 36 -10.80 25.52 10.60
N THR A 37 -10.12 25.53 11.71
CA THR A 37 -10.17 24.53 12.76
C THR A 37 -11.56 24.50 13.42
N ALA A 38 -12.54 23.95 12.74
CA ALA A 38 -13.83 23.52 13.32
C ALA A 38 -14.61 22.79 12.22
N GLY A 39 -14.73 21.47 12.34
CA GLY A 39 -15.57 20.56 11.56
C GLY A 39 -15.83 20.98 10.11
N TYR A 40 -15.27 20.26 9.18
CA TYR A 40 -15.43 20.47 7.72
C TYR A 40 -16.93 20.67 7.37
N ARG A 41 -17.41 21.92 7.35
CA ARG A 41 -18.78 22.26 6.97
C ARG A 41 -18.81 22.53 5.46
N GLN A 42 -19.27 21.56 4.71
CA GLN A 42 -19.56 21.75 3.30
C GLN A 42 -20.69 22.76 3.08
N THR A 43 -20.60 23.51 1.97
CA THR A 43 -21.74 24.29 1.48
C THR A 43 -22.89 23.35 1.08
N PRO A 44 -24.16 23.78 1.13
CA PRO A 44 -25.30 22.99 0.69
C PRO A 44 -25.16 22.41 -0.72
N PHE A 45 -24.44 23.12 -1.58
CA PHE A 45 -24.11 22.68 -2.93
C PHE A 45 -23.27 21.40 -2.96
N TRP A 46 -22.18 21.34 -2.17
CA TRP A 46 -21.32 20.16 -2.08
C TRP A 46 -22.04 18.97 -1.45
N GLN A 47 -22.89 19.24 -0.45
CA GLN A 47 -23.72 18.18 0.14
C GLN A 47 -24.70 17.57 -0.88
N LEU A 48 -25.28 18.40 -1.75
CA LEU A 48 -26.15 17.90 -2.83
C LEU A 48 -25.37 17.11 -3.86
N TYR A 49 -24.20 17.60 -4.27
CA TYR A 49 -23.31 16.90 -5.20
C TYR A 49 -22.90 15.53 -4.67
N ASP A 50 -22.44 15.44 -3.43
CA ASP A 50 -22.04 14.19 -2.80
C ASP A 50 -23.20 13.19 -2.73
N ARG A 51 -24.40 13.65 -2.34
CA ARG A 51 -25.62 12.81 -2.35
C ARG A 51 -25.97 12.29 -3.74
N LEU A 52 -25.82 13.10 -4.76
CA LEU A 52 -26.06 12.68 -6.15
C LEU A 52 -25.01 11.64 -6.58
N CYS A 53 -23.74 11.86 -6.29
CA CYS A 53 -22.68 10.89 -6.58
C CYS A 53 -22.94 9.55 -5.87
N GLN A 54 -23.34 9.59 -4.60
CA GLN A 54 -23.68 8.39 -3.83
C GLN A 54 -24.90 7.66 -4.45
N ALA A 55 -25.95 8.37 -4.80
CA ALA A 55 -27.14 7.79 -5.43
C ALA A 55 -26.82 7.15 -6.79
N VAL A 56 -25.98 7.81 -7.59
CA VAL A 56 -25.52 7.29 -8.89
C VAL A 56 -24.67 6.04 -8.69
N ASP A 57 -23.73 6.07 -7.76
CA ASP A 57 -22.87 4.94 -7.45
C ASP A 57 -23.67 3.74 -6.94
N TYR A 58 -24.66 3.98 -6.06
CA TYR A 58 -25.53 2.92 -5.54
C TYR A 58 -26.41 2.26 -6.62
N THR A 59 -26.82 3.02 -7.66
CA THR A 59 -27.78 2.55 -8.67
C THR A 59 -27.15 2.05 -9.97
N ILE A 60 -26.05 2.69 -10.41
CA ILE A 60 -25.41 2.41 -11.70
C ILE A 60 -23.99 1.87 -11.50
N HIS A 61 -23.36 2.21 -10.40
CA HIS A 61 -21.94 2.03 -10.06
C HIS A 61 -21.00 2.87 -10.93
N TRP A 62 -19.95 3.44 -10.31
CA TRP A 62 -19.04 4.42 -10.93
C TRP A 62 -18.27 3.85 -12.15
N ASP A 63 -17.93 2.56 -12.15
CA ASP A 63 -17.16 1.90 -13.23
C ASP A 63 -17.94 1.70 -14.53
N ARG A 64 -19.28 1.76 -14.46
CA ARG A 64 -20.17 1.66 -15.64
C ARG A 64 -20.50 3.00 -16.27
N LEU A 65 -20.00 4.09 -15.69
CA LEU A 65 -20.17 5.43 -16.22
C LEU A 65 -19.14 5.74 -17.31
N PRO A 66 -19.44 6.60 -18.29
CA PRO A 66 -18.41 7.20 -19.12
C PRO A 66 -17.31 7.84 -18.26
N THR A 67 -16.04 7.74 -18.67
CA THR A 67 -14.87 8.15 -17.89
C THR A 67 -15.00 9.53 -17.21
N PRO A 68 -15.45 10.62 -17.87
CA PRO A 68 -15.59 11.91 -17.20
C PRO A 68 -16.60 11.89 -16.05
N LEU A 69 -17.70 11.14 -16.20
CA LEU A 69 -18.73 11.00 -15.16
C LEU A 69 -18.25 10.10 -14.04
N GLY A 70 -17.51 9.03 -14.37
CA GLY A 70 -16.86 8.15 -13.39
C GLY A 70 -15.86 8.92 -12.52
N LEU A 71 -15.05 9.81 -13.10
CA LEU A 71 -14.13 10.69 -12.37
C LEU A 71 -14.88 11.61 -11.39
N LEU A 72 -15.96 12.25 -11.83
CA LEU A 72 -16.80 13.08 -10.96
C LEU A 72 -17.40 12.23 -9.82
N ALA A 73 -17.91 11.04 -10.14
CA ALA A 73 -18.44 10.13 -9.12
C ALA A 73 -17.36 9.76 -8.09
N LEU A 74 -16.14 9.42 -8.51
CA LEU A 74 -15.02 9.08 -7.61
C LEU A 74 -14.62 10.25 -6.73
N ILE A 75 -14.61 11.50 -7.23
CA ILE A 75 -14.38 12.70 -6.43
C ILE A 75 -15.46 12.84 -5.35
N GLY A 76 -16.73 12.66 -5.69
CA GLY A 76 -17.84 12.71 -4.73
C GLY A 76 -17.77 11.60 -3.70
N ILE A 77 -17.49 10.36 -4.10
CA ILE A 77 -17.28 9.22 -3.21
C ILE A 77 -16.13 9.50 -2.23
N ARG A 78 -14.97 9.97 -2.72
CA ARG A 78 -13.82 10.34 -1.89
C ARG A 78 -14.20 11.40 -0.85
N ASN A 79 -14.95 12.43 -1.25
CA ASN A 79 -15.40 13.47 -0.34
C ASN A 79 -16.34 12.94 0.75
N ILE A 80 -17.29 12.07 0.40
CA ILE A 80 -18.18 11.41 1.37
C ILE A 80 -17.38 10.61 2.39
N LEU A 81 -16.44 9.79 1.91
CA LEU A 81 -15.61 8.95 2.78
C LEU A 81 -14.74 9.80 3.73
N ARG A 82 -14.14 10.91 3.23
CA ARG A 82 -13.36 11.85 4.05
C ARG A 82 -14.19 12.51 5.15
N GLN A 83 -15.47 12.71 4.93
CA GLN A 83 -16.37 13.35 5.91
C GLN A 83 -16.97 12.37 6.90
N ARG A 84 -17.21 11.13 6.50
CA ARG A 84 -18.01 10.17 7.26
C ARG A 84 -17.26 8.94 7.74
N ASN A 85 -16.05 8.69 7.21
CA ASN A 85 -15.30 7.47 7.46
C ASN A 85 -13.90 7.72 8.02
N LEU A 86 -13.76 8.77 8.84
CA LEU A 86 -12.55 9.05 9.60
C LEU A 86 -12.94 9.24 11.08
N TYR A 87 -12.39 8.37 11.94
CA TYR A 87 -12.70 8.37 13.37
C TYR A 87 -11.42 8.39 14.18
N ASP A 88 -11.40 9.28 15.17
CA ASP A 88 -10.27 9.58 16.03
C ASP A 88 -10.29 8.72 17.28
N THR A 89 -9.34 7.83 17.42
CA THR A 89 -9.14 6.99 18.62
C THR A 89 -8.28 7.66 19.69
N THR A 90 -7.64 8.81 19.38
CA THR A 90 -6.78 9.53 20.32
C THR A 90 -7.59 10.32 21.37
N ARG A 91 -8.89 10.52 21.15
CA ARG A 91 -9.80 11.14 22.13
C ARG A 91 -10.14 10.24 23.31
N GLU A 92 -9.93 8.93 23.16
CA GLU A 92 -10.10 8.00 24.27
C GLU A 92 -9.00 8.21 25.32
N PRO A 93 -9.31 8.02 26.62
CA PRO A 93 -8.32 8.16 27.67
C PRO A 93 -7.04 7.38 27.37
N ALA A 94 -5.91 8.01 27.57
CA ALA A 94 -4.60 7.40 27.35
C ALA A 94 -3.66 7.68 28.52
N ILE A 95 -2.81 6.69 28.81
CA ILE A 95 -1.72 6.74 29.78
C ILE A 95 -0.41 6.35 29.07
N ASN A 96 0.73 6.65 29.68
CA ASN A 96 2.04 6.21 29.18
C ASN A 96 2.29 6.55 27.71
N LEU A 97 1.82 7.73 27.26
CA LEU A 97 2.08 8.19 25.90
C LEU A 97 3.59 8.29 25.65
N PRO A 98 4.07 7.94 24.45
CA PRO A 98 5.47 8.10 24.08
C PRO A 98 5.95 9.54 24.34
N ALA A 99 7.17 9.67 24.85
CA ALA A 99 7.82 10.98 25.02
C ALA A 99 8.10 11.61 23.65
N VAL A 100 8.09 12.93 23.58
CA VAL A 100 8.48 13.69 22.40
C VAL A 100 9.69 14.54 22.78
N GLU A 101 10.81 14.32 22.08
CA GLU A 101 12.02 15.14 22.24
C GLU A 101 11.74 16.59 21.81
N PRO A 102 12.42 17.60 22.39
CA PRO A 102 12.28 18.98 21.94
C PRO A 102 12.60 19.15 20.46
N LEU A 103 11.79 19.97 19.76
CA LEU A 103 11.98 20.26 18.35
C LEU A 103 13.35 20.88 18.08
N GLN A 104 14.16 20.24 17.25
CA GLN A 104 15.40 20.78 16.74
C GLN A 104 15.15 21.54 15.42
N ALA A 105 15.91 22.60 15.17
CA ALA A 105 15.75 23.45 13.98
C ALA A 105 15.81 22.66 12.66
N ARG A 106 16.66 21.62 12.58
CA ARG A 106 16.76 20.75 11.39
C ARG A 106 15.41 20.09 11.03
N TYR A 107 14.60 19.72 12.01
CA TYR A 107 13.32 19.03 11.79
C TYR A 107 12.18 19.96 11.35
N LEU A 108 12.44 21.27 11.22
CA LEU A 108 11.51 22.15 10.53
C LEU A 108 11.43 21.85 9.02
N THR A 109 12.50 21.31 8.44
CA THR A 109 12.59 21.01 6.99
C THR A 109 12.98 19.55 6.70
N THR A 110 13.11 18.70 7.71
CA THR A 110 13.47 17.29 7.55
C THR A 110 12.59 16.41 8.45
N ARG A 111 12.55 15.11 8.17
CA ARG A 111 11.80 14.13 8.96
C ARG A 111 12.60 13.69 10.19
N THR A 112 11.93 13.53 11.32
CA THR A 112 12.45 12.75 12.45
C THR A 112 12.47 11.25 12.14
N ALA A 113 13.20 10.48 12.93
CA ALA A 113 13.22 9.02 12.75
C ALA A 113 11.90 8.35 13.15
N ASP A 114 11.25 8.88 14.17
CA ASP A 114 10.06 8.32 14.81
C ASP A 114 8.72 8.92 14.32
N GLY A 115 8.78 9.81 13.31
CA GLY A 115 7.59 10.44 12.73
C GLY A 115 7.02 11.60 13.54
N THR A 116 7.68 12.02 14.64
CA THR A 116 7.29 13.22 15.39
C THR A 116 7.46 14.48 14.51
N TYR A 117 6.71 15.54 14.84
CA TYR A 117 6.79 16.84 14.15
C TYR A 117 6.50 16.83 12.64
N ASN A 118 5.90 15.78 12.10
CA ASN A 118 5.32 15.90 10.77
C ASN A 118 4.16 16.92 10.78
N ASP A 119 3.38 16.94 11.85
CA ASP A 119 2.52 18.07 12.17
C ASP A 119 3.18 18.88 13.30
N LEU A 120 3.44 20.18 13.05
CA LEU A 120 4.14 21.04 14.01
C LEU A 120 3.25 21.48 15.18
N ASP A 121 1.92 21.52 14.97
CA ASP A 121 0.92 21.88 15.99
C ASP A 121 0.54 20.68 16.85
N ASN A 122 0.67 19.46 16.31
CA ASN A 122 0.44 18.20 17.03
C ASN A 122 1.62 17.23 16.85
N PRO A 123 2.72 17.42 17.56
CA PRO A 123 3.96 16.68 17.38
C PRO A 123 3.86 15.16 17.48
N ARG A 124 2.85 14.64 18.22
CA ARG A 124 2.62 13.19 18.37
C ARG A 124 1.79 12.59 17.25
N MET A 125 1.21 13.39 16.38
CA MET A 125 0.36 12.89 15.29
C MET A 125 1.17 11.96 14.38
N GLY A 126 0.70 10.74 14.21
CA GLY A 126 1.28 9.76 13.31
C GLY A 126 2.68 9.25 13.68
N MET A 127 3.20 9.55 14.86
CA MET A 127 4.47 9.01 15.34
C MET A 127 4.40 7.50 15.63
N ALA A 128 5.54 6.82 15.62
CA ALA A 128 5.66 5.44 16.08
C ALA A 128 5.16 5.28 17.52
N GLY A 129 4.39 4.23 17.79
CA GLY A 129 3.75 4.01 19.08
C GLY A 129 2.43 4.77 19.28
N SER A 130 1.96 5.53 18.30
CA SER A 130 0.62 6.12 18.35
C SER A 130 -0.47 5.14 17.89
N ARG A 131 -1.73 5.41 18.28
CA ARG A 131 -2.87 4.53 18.01
C ARG A 131 -3.28 4.54 16.56
N PHE A 132 -3.73 3.38 16.05
CA PHE A 132 -4.48 3.32 14.81
C PHE A 132 -5.80 4.06 14.93
N GLY A 133 -6.20 4.76 13.87
CA GLY A 133 -7.55 5.30 13.71
C GLY A 133 -8.54 4.25 13.19
N ARG A 134 -9.76 4.71 12.85
CA ARG A 134 -10.81 3.84 12.28
C ARG A 134 -11.44 4.48 11.04
N ASN A 135 -11.91 3.64 10.11
CA ASN A 135 -12.73 4.06 8.96
C ASN A 135 -14.21 3.73 9.13
N VAL A 136 -14.56 3.10 10.23
CA VAL A 136 -15.95 2.80 10.62
C VAL A 136 -16.25 3.41 11.99
N PRO A 137 -17.53 3.73 12.32
CA PRO A 137 -17.89 4.31 13.61
C PRO A 137 -17.41 3.44 14.77
N ILE A 138 -16.91 4.06 15.84
CA ILE A 138 -16.29 3.36 16.97
C ILE A 138 -17.25 2.34 17.62
N GLU A 139 -18.55 2.62 17.63
CA GLU A 139 -19.59 1.71 18.11
C GLU A 139 -19.70 0.41 17.32
N HIS A 140 -19.15 0.34 16.10
CA HIS A 140 -19.12 -0.86 15.26
C HIS A 140 -17.76 -1.59 15.32
N THR A 141 -16.85 -1.19 16.19
CA THR A 141 -15.49 -1.75 16.27
C THR A 141 -15.25 -2.64 17.49
N PHE A 142 -16.31 -2.98 18.23
CA PHE A 142 -16.21 -3.92 19.35
C PHE A 142 -15.88 -5.31 18.83
N ARG A 143 -14.90 -5.94 19.48
CA ARG A 143 -14.56 -7.33 19.21
C ARG A 143 -15.73 -8.24 19.60
N GLU A 144 -16.07 -9.18 18.71
CA GLU A 144 -17.07 -10.20 19.03
C GLU A 144 -16.65 -11.02 20.27
N ALA A 145 -17.61 -11.36 21.13
CA ALA A 145 -17.37 -12.22 22.27
C ALA A 145 -17.20 -13.69 21.84
N GLN A 146 -16.55 -14.52 22.67
CA GLN A 146 -16.59 -15.97 22.48
C GLN A 146 -18.01 -16.49 22.76
N PRO A 147 -18.52 -17.49 22.00
CA PRO A 147 -17.83 -18.22 20.91
C PRO A 147 -17.91 -17.54 19.53
N ALA A 148 -18.66 -16.44 19.37
CA ALA A 148 -18.95 -15.82 18.08
C ALA A 148 -17.66 -15.43 17.31
N ILE A 149 -16.63 -14.92 17.99
CA ILE A 149 -15.36 -14.55 17.35
C ILE A 149 -14.66 -15.74 16.66
N LEU A 150 -14.92 -16.98 17.11
CA LEU A 150 -14.38 -18.21 16.54
C LEU A 150 -15.37 -18.91 15.58
N THR A 151 -16.48 -18.25 15.23
CA THR A 151 -17.52 -18.84 14.39
C THR A 151 -17.76 -17.99 13.13
N PRO A 152 -17.70 -18.61 11.93
CA PRO A 152 -17.20 -19.96 11.69
C PRO A 152 -15.75 -20.13 12.11
N ASN A 153 -15.34 -21.37 12.31
CA ASN A 153 -13.97 -21.68 12.75
C ASN A 153 -12.94 -21.15 11.74
N PRO A 154 -11.96 -20.31 12.16
CA PRO A 154 -10.97 -19.75 11.24
C PRO A 154 -10.17 -20.78 10.45
N ARG A 155 -9.87 -21.95 11.05
CA ARG A 155 -9.18 -23.04 10.36
C ARG A 155 -10.05 -23.66 9.26
N VAL A 156 -11.34 -23.83 9.50
CA VAL A 156 -12.30 -24.30 8.48
C VAL A 156 -12.38 -23.30 7.33
N VAL A 157 -12.49 -22.00 7.62
CA VAL A 157 -12.48 -20.95 6.60
C VAL A 157 -11.18 -21.00 5.77
N SER A 158 -10.02 -21.12 6.43
CA SER A 158 -8.73 -21.25 5.78
C SER A 158 -8.67 -22.44 4.82
N THR A 159 -9.06 -23.63 5.31
CA THR A 159 -8.91 -24.88 4.55
C THR A 159 -9.94 -25.05 3.45
N GLU A 160 -11.19 -24.65 3.69
CA GLU A 160 -12.29 -24.91 2.75
C GLU A 160 -12.52 -23.79 1.71
N LEU A 161 -12.08 -22.54 2.00
CA LEU A 161 -12.34 -21.42 1.09
C LEU A 161 -11.07 -20.75 0.55
N LEU A 162 -9.95 -20.87 1.24
CA LEU A 162 -8.75 -20.12 0.86
C LEU A 162 -7.64 -20.98 0.24
N THR A 163 -7.52 -22.26 0.63
CA THR A 163 -6.44 -23.15 0.17
C THR A 163 -6.38 -23.25 -1.35
N ARG A 164 -5.20 -22.98 -1.89
CA ARG A 164 -4.90 -23.09 -3.32
C ARG A 164 -4.81 -24.55 -3.74
N GLU A 165 -5.72 -25.01 -4.59
CA GLU A 165 -5.61 -26.31 -5.27
C GLU A 165 -4.79 -26.19 -6.56
N THR A 166 -5.11 -25.17 -7.35
CA THR A 166 -4.40 -24.84 -8.59
C THR A 166 -4.06 -23.35 -8.57
N PHE A 167 -2.81 -23.01 -8.93
CA PHE A 167 -2.37 -21.64 -9.02
C PHE A 167 -3.17 -20.86 -10.08
N GLN A 168 -3.79 -19.77 -9.67
CA GLN A 168 -4.53 -18.86 -10.55
C GLN A 168 -3.70 -17.57 -10.72
N PRO A 169 -3.06 -17.34 -11.89
CA PRO A 169 -2.21 -16.18 -12.09
C PRO A 169 -3.02 -14.89 -12.32
N ALA A 170 -2.50 -13.77 -11.84
CA ALA A 170 -2.94 -12.43 -12.22
C ALA A 170 -2.17 -11.97 -13.46
N THR A 171 -2.61 -12.37 -14.65
CA THR A 171 -1.85 -12.23 -15.92
C THR A 171 -1.63 -10.79 -16.40
N THR A 172 -2.28 -9.80 -15.78
CA THR A 172 -2.07 -8.37 -16.05
C THR A 172 -0.94 -7.75 -15.25
N LEU A 173 -0.40 -8.48 -14.27
CA LEU A 173 0.65 -8.06 -13.35
C LEU A 173 1.87 -8.95 -13.47
N ASN A 174 3.02 -8.42 -13.07
CA ASN A 174 4.21 -9.21 -12.83
C ASN A 174 4.50 -9.36 -11.32
N MET A 175 5.45 -10.22 -10.96
CA MET A 175 5.81 -10.52 -9.56
C MET A 175 6.35 -9.33 -8.79
N LEU A 176 6.88 -8.29 -9.46
CA LEU A 176 7.29 -7.07 -8.78
C LEU A 176 6.13 -6.39 -8.08
N ALA A 177 4.88 -6.57 -8.57
CA ALA A 177 3.70 -6.01 -7.91
C ALA A 177 3.48 -6.62 -6.51
N ALA A 178 3.75 -7.92 -6.33
CA ALA A 178 3.65 -8.60 -5.05
C ALA A 178 4.80 -8.20 -4.09
N ALA A 179 6.04 -8.16 -4.60
CA ALA A 179 7.19 -7.73 -3.81
C ALA A 179 7.04 -6.28 -3.34
N TRP A 180 6.60 -5.39 -4.24
CA TRP A 180 6.38 -3.98 -3.97
C TRP A 180 5.36 -3.73 -2.87
N ILE A 181 4.18 -4.36 -2.93
CA ILE A 181 3.16 -4.10 -1.91
C ILE A 181 3.61 -4.55 -0.53
N GLN A 182 4.28 -5.67 -0.41
CA GLN A 182 4.77 -6.12 0.88
C GLN A 182 5.90 -5.23 1.40
N PHE A 183 6.78 -4.74 0.52
CA PHE A 183 7.80 -3.75 0.87
C PHE A 183 7.16 -2.44 1.38
N MET A 184 6.08 -1.97 0.74
CA MET A 184 5.34 -0.78 1.20
C MET A 184 4.62 -1.02 2.53
N VAL A 185 4.00 -2.19 2.73
CA VAL A 185 3.27 -2.52 3.97
C VAL A 185 4.20 -2.51 5.18
N ARG A 186 5.47 -2.86 5.02
CA ARG A 186 6.47 -2.82 6.11
C ARG A 186 6.82 -1.39 6.55
N ASP A 187 6.66 -0.39 5.66
CA ASP A 187 6.71 1.02 6.04
C ASP A 187 5.50 1.44 6.88
N TRP A 188 4.34 0.85 6.58
CA TRP A 188 3.09 1.46 6.96
C TRP A 188 2.58 1.05 8.33
N PHE A 189 2.66 -0.24 8.68
CA PHE A 189 2.09 -0.68 9.93
C PHE A 189 2.70 -1.95 10.52
N SER A 190 2.74 -1.96 11.83
CA SER A 190 3.05 -3.13 12.65
C SER A 190 2.34 -3.01 13.99
N HIS A 191 1.60 -4.06 14.38
CA HIS A 191 1.02 -4.15 15.72
C HIS A 191 2.05 -4.58 16.78
N GLY A 192 3.31 -4.77 16.40
CA GLY A 192 4.38 -5.22 17.27
C GLY A 192 4.35 -6.74 17.51
N THR A 193 5.16 -7.17 18.48
CA THR A 193 5.36 -8.60 18.79
C THR A 193 4.20 -9.12 19.64
N SER A 194 3.51 -10.13 19.13
CA SER A 194 2.43 -10.82 19.86
C SER A 194 2.93 -11.49 21.12
N PRO A 195 2.22 -11.36 22.28
CA PRO A 195 2.57 -12.07 23.51
C PRO A 195 2.41 -13.58 23.32
N LYS A 196 3.31 -14.37 23.93
CA LYS A 196 3.31 -15.84 23.82
C LYS A 196 2.38 -16.51 24.82
N ASP A 197 2.00 -15.81 25.85
CA ASP A 197 1.02 -16.21 26.85
C ASP A 197 -0.41 -15.94 26.37
N ASN A 198 -1.36 -16.76 26.72
CA ASN A 198 -2.79 -16.59 26.42
C ASN A 198 -3.14 -16.49 24.89
N PRO A 199 -2.70 -17.44 24.03
CA PRO A 199 -3.12 -17.46 22.64
C PRO A 199 -4.61 -17.78 22.49
N TRP A 200 -5.17 -17.47 21.31
CA TRP A 200 -6.44 -18.04 20.89
C TRP A 200 -6.29 -19.55 20.71
N LYS A 201 -7.23 -20.32 21.25
CA LYS A 201 -7.31 -21.77 21.04
C LYS A 201 -8.40 -22.06 20.02
N ILE A 202 -8.01 -22.60 18.87
CA ILE A 202 -8.89 -22.87 17.74
C ILE A 202 -9.20 -24.39 17.77
N PRO A 203 -10.42 -24.78 18.08
CA PRO A 203 -10.81 -26.20 18.03
C PRO A 203 -10.62 -26.76 16.62
N LEU A 204 -10.09 -27.97 16.52
CA LEU A 204 -9.90 -28.63 15.24
C LEU A 204 -10.81 -29.86 15.11
N ARG A 205 -11.13 -30.25 13.87
CA ARG A 205 -11.74 -31.54 13.58
C ARG A 205 -10.76 -32.66 13.98
N ALA A 206 -11.26 -33.82 14.34
CA ALA A 206 -10.43 -34.96 14.75
C ALA A 206 -9.49 -35.44 13.64
N ASP A 207 -9.86 -35.22 12.38
CA ASP A 207 -9.13 -35.59 11.17
C ASP A 207 -8.27 -34.47 10.60
N ASP A 208 -8.23 -33.27 11.23
CA ASP A 208 -7.36 -32.19 10.77
C ASP A 208 -5.88 -32.60 10.96
N PRO A 209 -5.06 -32.51 9.90
CA PRO A 209 -3.65 -32.91 9.96
C PRO A 209 -2.74 -31.99 10.78
N TRP A 210 -3.29 -30.94 11.39
CA TRP A 210 -2.52 -30.02 12.22
C TRP A 210 -1.93 -30.73 13.44
N PRO A 211 -0.62 -30.57 13.74
CA PRO A 211 0.05 -31.40 14.75
C PRO A 211 -0.40 -31.14 16.18
N GLU A 212 -0.87 -29.93 16.49
CA GLU A 212 -1.29 -29.53 17.84
C GLU A 212 -2.81 -29.31 17.87
N HIS A 213 -3.56 -30.09 18.67
CA HIS A 213 -4.99 -29.91 18.91
C HIS A 213 -5.24 -29.42 20.34
N PRO A 214 -5.78 -28.20 20.55
CA PRO A 214 -6.22 -27.21 19.55
C PRO A 214 -5.06 -26.48 18.87
N MET A 215 -5.28 -25.97 17.66
CA MET A 215 -4.37 -25.02 17.02
C MET A 215 -4.35 -23.71 17.81
N THR A 216 -3.18 -23.07 17.87
CA THR A 216 -3.02 -21.79 18.57
C THR A 216 -2.71 -20.64 17.62
N ILE A 217 -3.37 -19.48 17.83
CA ILE A 217 -3.08 -18.22 17.15
C ILE A 217 -2.75 -17.17 18.21
N MET A 218 -1.59 -16.51 18.08
CA MET A 218 -1.19 -15.49 19.05
C MET A 218 -2.12 -14.28 18.95
N ARG A 219 -2.45 -13.68 20.11
CA ARG A 219 -3.27 -12.45 20.17
C ARG A 219 -2.50 -11.24 19.69
N VAL A 220 -3.22 -10.23 19.23
CA VAL A 220 -2.64 -8.88 19.04
C VAL A 220 -2.17 -8.35 20.39
N PRO A 221 -1.00 -7.70 20.48
CA PRO A 221 -0.58 -7.02 21.69
C PRO A 221 -1.67 -6.01 22.15
N SER A 222 -1.91 -5.96 23.43
CA SER A 222 -2.81 -4.94 23.99
C SER A 222 -2.18 -3.56 23.88
N ASP A 223 -2.99 -2.53 23.68
CA ASP A 223 -2.54 -1.13 23.69
C ASP A 223 -1.98 -0.75 25.08
N PRO A 224 -0.68 -0.50 25.23
CA PRO A 224 -0.06 -0.13 26.50
C PRO A 224 -0.48 1.27 26.97
N THR A 225 -1.04 2.07 26.07
CA THR A 225 -1.53 3.43 26.39
C THR A 225 -2.96 3.43 26.92
N ARG A 226 -3.66 2.28 26.92
CA ARG A 226 -5.05 2.18 27.34
C ARG A 226 -5.15 2.00 28.87
N PRO A 227 -5.90 2.85 29.59
CA PRO A 227 -6.15 2.65 31.01
C PRO A 227 -6.95 1.35 31.28
N SER A 228 -6.67 0.69 32.40
CA SER A 228 -7.42 -0.51 32.83
C SER A 228 -8.92 -0.24 33.05
N THR A 229 -9.29 1.01 33.34
CA THR A 229 -10.68 1.46 33.51
C THR A 229 -11.47 1.55 32.21
N SER A 230 -10.83 1.39 31.05
CA SER A 230 -11.46 1.53 29.72
C SER A 230 -12.03 0.21 29.18
N SER A 231 -12.35 -0.77 30.02
CA SER A 231 -12.84 -2.09 29.59
C SER A 231 -14.14 -2.05 28.78
N ASN A 232 -14.95 -1.01 28.97
CA ASN A 232 -16.24 -0.82 28.28
C ASN A 232 -16.12 -0.10 26.93
N LEU A 233 -14.90 0.35 26.57
CA LEU A 233 -14.66 1.02 25.30
C LEU A 233 -14.20 0.01 24.24
N SER A 234 -14.37 0.35 22.98
CA SER A 234 -13.83 -0.41 21.86
C SER A 234 -12.32 -0.60 22.01
N PRO A 235 -11.74 -1.75 21.61
CA PRO A 235 -10.30 -1.96 21.69
C PRO A 235 -9.54 -0.98 20.78
N THR A 236 -8.42 -0.47 21.31
CA THR A 236 -7.43 0.31 20.55
C THR A 236 -6.12 -0.46 20.44
N TYR A 237 -5.34 -0.16 19.43
CA TYR A 237 -4.03 -0.77 19.18
C TYR A 237 -3.07 0.31 18.73
N ILE A 238 -1.78 0.12 19.00
CA ILE A 238 -0.72 1.03 18.55
C ILE A 238 -0.05 0.52 17.27
N ASN A 239 0.41 1.45 16.45
CA ASN A 239 1.35 1.16 15.38
C ASN A 239 2.77 1.33 15.90
N THR A 240 3.61 0.30 15.81
CA THR A 240 5.02 0.41 16.22
C THR A 240 5.87 1.11 15.16
N GLU A 241 5.39 1.20 13.92
CA GLU A 241 5.98 2.03 12.87
C GLU A 241 5.38 3.45 12.87
N THR A 242 6.00 4.38 12.14
CA THR A 242 5.37 5.67 11.88
C THR A 242 4.15 5.46 10.98
N HIS A 243 3.11 6.28 11.13
CA HIS A 243 1.95 6.23 10.23
C HIS A 243 2.21 6.95 8.89
N TRP A 244 3.31 7.71 8.82
CA TRP A 244 3.68 8.52 7.66
C TRP A 244 4.23 7.64 6.52
N TRP A 245 4.20 8.16 5.33
CA TRP A 245 4.84 7.53 4.18
C TRP A 245 6.28 8.03 4.07
N ASP A 246 7.14 7.59 4.96
CA ASP A 246 8.47 8.14 5.20
C ASP A 246 9.61 7.16 4.98
N ALA A 247 9.29 6.01 4.39
CA ALA A 247 10.23 4.95 4.04
C ALA A 247 10.89 4.28 5.26
N SER A 248 10.16 4.16 6.37
CA SER A 248 10.67 3.53 7.59
C SER A 248 11.13 2.08 7.39
N GLN A 249 10.64 1.37 6.37
CA GLN A 249 11.15 0.04 6.02
C GLN A 249 12.63 0.03 5.62
N ILE A 250 13.17 1.19 5.19
CA ILE A 250 14.60 1.37 4.88
C ILE A 250 15.34 2.01 6.05
N TYR A 251 14.75 3.06 6.65
CA TYR A 251 15.42 3.93 7.59
C TYR A 251 15.14 3.61 9.06
N GLY A 252 14.14 2.74 9.32
CA GLY A 252 13.63 2.46 10.66
C GLY A 252 12.73 3.56 11.20
N SER A 253 11.95 3.21 12.24
CA SER A 253 11.04 4.10 12.98
C SER A 253 11.62 4.58 14.31
N SER A 254 12.94 4.51 14.49
CA SER A 254 13.65 4.99 15.67
C SER A 254 15.03 5.53 15.31
N LYS A 255 15.54 6.46 16.13
CA LYS A 255 16.87 7.02 15.96
C LYS A 255 17.97 5.94 16.00
N GLU A 256 17.77 4.92 16.83
CA GLU A 256 18.71 3.82 16.95
C GLU A 256 18.80 3.02 15.65
N MET A 257 17.65 2.62 15.07
CA MET A 257 17.61 1.92 13.78
C MET A 257 18.17 2.78 12.65
N GLN A 258 17.80 4.06 12.60
CA GLN A 258 18.32 4.99 11.61
C GLN A 258 19.84 5.12 11.66
N THR A 259 20.41 5.18 12.86
CA THR A 259 21.88 5.23 13.02
C THR A 259 22.57 3.96 12.51
N ARG A 260 21.96 2.80 12.71
CA ARG A 260 22.51 1.50 12.27
C ARG A 260 22.58 1.33 10.77
N VAL A 261 21.58 1.81 10.06
CA VAL A 261 21.53 1.65 8.58
C VAL A 261 22.44 2.63 7.85
N ARG A 262 22.92 3.69 8.51
CA ARG A 262 23.81 4.71 7.92
C ARG A 262 25.25 4.24 7.88
N SER A 263 25.96 4.59 6.80
CA SER A 263 27.40 4.38 6.67
C SER A 263 28.24 5.38 7.46
N GLY A 264 27.66 6.56 7.81
CA GLY A 264 28.35 7.69 8.43
C GLY A 264 29.18 8.52 7.44
N HIS A 265 29.05 8.30 6.14
CA HIS A 265 29.78 9.03 5.10
C HIS A 265 28.83 9.46 3.98
N ASP A 266 28.87 10.74 3.64
CA ASP A 266 28.12 11.35 2.52
C ASP A 266 26.61 11.08 2.54
N GLY A 267 26.03 10.90 3.73
CA GLY A 267 24.63 10.61 3.93
C GLY A 267 24.20 9.18 3.52
N LYS A 268 25.13 8.35 3.06
CA LYS A 268 24.84 7.02 2.48
C LYS A 268 24.39 6.00 3.50
N LEU A 269 23.67 5.01 3.02
CA LEU A 269 23.31 3.79 3.74
C LEU A 269 24.36 2.70 3.53
N ASN A 270 24.41 1.76 4.49
CA ASN A 270 25.26 0.58 4.41
C ASN A 270 24.78 -0.34 3.28
N ILE A 271 25.73 -0.76 2.44
CA ILE A 271 25.57 -1.75 1.38
C ILE A 271 26.87 -2.56 1.24
N GLY A 272 26.79 -3.81 0.87
CA GLY A 272 27.96 -4.65 0.62
C GLY A 272 28.76 -4.20 -0.60
N SER A 273 30.01 -4.60 -0.67
CA SER A 273 30.87 -4.32 -1.83
C SER A 273 30.39 -5.01 -3.12
N ASP A 274 29.54 -6.01 -2.99
CA ASP A 274 28.83 -6.74 -4.03
C ASP A 274 27.52 -6.07 -4.47
N GLY A 275 27.13 -4.99 -3.77
CA GLY A 275 25.88 -4.25 -4.04
C GLY A 275 24.64 -4.88 -3.40
N LEU A 276 24.79 -5.82 -2.49
CA LEU A 276 23.69 -6.42 -1.72
C LEU A 276 23.59 -5.81 -0.31
N LEU A 277 22.48 -6.08 0.37
CA LEU A 277 22.31 -5.64 1.77
C LEU A 277 23.33 -6.29 2.69
N GLN A 278 23.89 -5.51 3.60
CA GLN A 278 24.67 -6.08 4.70
C GLN A 278 23.73 -6.47 5.85
N LEU A 279 23.32 -7.74 5.90
CA LEU A 279 22.46 -8.21 6.96
C LEU A 279 23.26 -8.29 8.29
N PRO A 280 22.70 -7.72 9.40
CA PRO A 280 23.35 -7.81 10.70
C PRO A 280 23.56 -9.25 11.16
N THR A 281 24.73 -9.52 11.74
CA THR A 281 25.05 -10.86 12.33
C THR A 281 24.32 -11.09 13.66
N ASP A 282 23.90 -10.03 14.37
CA ASP A 282 23.08 -10.14 15.57
C ASP A 282 21.67 -10.64 15.20
N PRO A 283 21.23 -11.82 15.68
CA PRO A 283 19.93 -12.38 15.35
C PRO A 283 18.74 -11.49 15.72
N ASN A 284 18.89 -10.62 16.72
CA ASN A 284 17.82 -9.71 17.14
C ASN A 284 17.65 -8.53 16.20
N LEU A 285 18.62 -8.28 15.34
CA LEU A 285 18.69 -7.14 14.43
C LEU A 285 18.58 -7.53 12.96
N ASN A 286 18.73 -8.82 12.67
CA ASN A 286 18.71 -9.33 11.31
C ASN A 286 17.28 -9.39 10.77
N PRO A 287 16.90 -8.57 9.77
CA PRO A 287 15.56 -8.58 9.22
C PRO A 287 15.18 -9.91 8.56
N ALA A 288 16.16 -10.69 8.07
CA ALA A 288 15.92 -12.01 7.49
C ALA A 288 15.39 -13.03 8.52
N LEU A 289 15.58 -12.80 9.82
CA LEU A 289 15.04 -13.63 10.89
C LEU A 289 13.65 -13.16 11.37
N VAL A 290 13.16 -12.05 10.86
CA VAL A 290 11.80 -11.58 11.16
C VAL A 290 10.79 -12.31 10.27
N PRO A 291 9.69 -12.86 10.84
CA PRO A 291 8.67 -13.52 10.04
C PRO A 291 8.18 -12.68 8.87
N GLY A 292 8.07 -13.31 7.69
CA GLY A 292 7.64 -12.66 6.46
C GLY A 292 8.77 -12.03 5.63
N TRP A 293 10.03 -12.17 6.00
CA TRP A 293 11.15 -11.86 5.10
C TRP A 293 11.26 -12.90 3.99
N TRP A 294 11.52 -12.48 2.79
CA TRP A 294 11.73 -13.32 1.62
C TRP A 294 12.42 -12.53 0.51
N LEU A 295 12.87 -13.23 -0.52
CA LEU A 295 13.65 -12.68 -1.64
C LEU A 295 13.06 -11.40 -2.26
N GLY A 296 11.73 -11.32 -2.42
CA GLY A 296 11.09 -10.12 -2.96
C GLY A 296 11.28 -8.86 -2.09
N LEU A 297 11.33 -9.01 -0.76
CA LEU A 297 11.67 -7.91 0.15
C LEU A 297 13.14 -7.54 0.05
N GLU A 298 14.01 -8.52 0.01
CA GLU A 298 15.46 -8.35 -0.15
C GLU A 298 15.79 -7.54 -1.40
N MET A 299 15.19 -7.94 -2.55
CA MET A 299 15.35 -7.26 -3.82
C MET A 299 14.92 -5.78 -3.75
N MET A 300 13.74 -5.50 -3.20
CA MET A 300 13.22 -4.13 -3.12
C MET A 300 14.00 -3.27 -2.15
N GLN A 301 14.40 -3.81 -1.00
CA GLN A 301 15.20 -3.10 -0.02
C GLN A 301 16.59 -2.78 -0.54
N THR A 302 17.24 -3.74 -1.20
CA THR A 302 18.53 -3.51 -1.89
C THR A 302 18.41 -2.40 -2.93
N LEU A 303 17.39 -2.48 -3.80
CA LEU A 303 17.18 -1.50 -4.87
C LEU A 303 17.04 -0.08 -4.33
N PHE A 304 16.19 0.14 -3.32
CA PHE A 304 15.95 1.48 -2.79
C PHE A 304 17.00 1.96 -1.78
N THR A 305 17.82 1.06 -1.25
CA THR A 305 19.07 1.42 -0.55
C THR A 305 20.11 1.94 -1.54
N LEU A 306 20.28 1.28 -2.68
CA LEU A 306 21.16 1.76 -3.76
C LEU A 306 20.65 3.09 -4.36
N GLU A 307 19.35 3.23 -4.53
CA GLU A 307 18.73 4.47 -5.03
C GLU A 307 18.96 5.63 -4.07
N HIS A 308 18.81 5.43 -2.75
CA HIS A 308 19.19 6.44 -1.75
C HIS A 308 20.65 6.85 -1.91
N ASN A 309 21.56 5.90 -2.08
CA ASN A 309 22.98 6.19 -2.22
C ASN A 309 23.28 6.96 -3.52
N ALA A 310 22.57 6.67 -4.61
CA ALA A 310 22.67 7.43 -5.86
C ALA A 310 22.16 8.88 -5.71
N ILE A 311 21.07 9.07 -4.94
CA ILE A 311 20.57 10.41 -4.59
C ILE A 311 21.63 11.16 -3.75
N CYS A 312 22.29 10.50 -2.79
CA CYS A 312 23.37 11.07 -2.01
C CYS A 312 24.53 11.55 -2.89
N ASP A 313 24.95 10.75 -3.87
CA ASP A 313 26.00 11.13 -4.83
C ASP A 313 25.61 12.37 -5.64
N ARG A 314 24.38 12.46 -6.10
CA ARG A 314 23.85 13.64 -6.79
C ARG A 314 23.87 14.89 -5.91
N LEU A 315 23.38 14.76 -4.66
CA LEU A 315 23.36 15.87 -3.70
C LEU A 315 24.78 16.30 -3.31
N ARG A 316 25.72 15.35 -3.11
CA ARG A 316 27.13 15.67 -2.81
C ARG A 316 27.80 16.44 -3.95
N ALA A 317 27.52 16.08 -5.19
CA ALA A 317 28.07 16.78 -6.36
C ALA A 317 27.57 18.22 -6.45
N GLU A 318 26.32 18.49 -6.12
CA GLU A 318 25.73 19.83 -6.19
C GLU A 318 25.96 20.68 -4.93
N TYR A 319 26.03 20.02 -3.76
CA TYR A 319 26.18 20.67 -2.45
C TYR A 319 27.41 20.13 -1.69
N PRO A 320 28.65 20.36 -2.19
CA PRO A 320 29.85 19.72 -1.65
C PRO A 320 30.17 20.13 -0.21
N SER A 321 29.62 21.24 0.29
CA SER A 321 29.81 21.73 1.66
C SER A 321 28.83 21.15 2.69
N TRP A 322 27.83 20.39 2.26
CA TRP A 322 26.83 19.81 3.16
C TRP A 322 27.47 18.75 4.06
N SER A 323 26.96 18.67 5.29
CA SER A 323 27.33 17.60 6.22
C SER A 323 26.76 16.26 5.80
N ASP A 324 27.22 15.19 6.43
CA ASP A 324 26.64 13.84 6.29
C ASP A 324 25.14 13.83 6.61
N ASP A 325 24.75 14.53 7.68
CA ASP A 325 23.34 14.66 8.09
C ASP A 325 22.50 15.44 7.08
N ASP A 326 23.02 16.53 6.51
CA ASP A 326 22.26 17.32 5.53
C ASP A 326 21.95 16.51 4.28
N ILE A 327 22.91 15.73 3.79
CA ILE A 327 22.73 14.87 2.62
C ILE A 327 21.75 13.74 2.94
N PHE A 328 21.94 13.05 4.07
CA PHE A 328 21.07 11.96 4.48
C PHE A 328 19.61 12.41 4.59
N ASP A 329 19.36 13.51 5.28
CA ASP A 329 18.01 14.02 5.51
C ASP A 329 17.29 14.35 4.19
N ARG A 330 18.01 14.98 3.24
CA ARG A 330 17.45 15.30 1.92
C ARG A 330 17.25 14.07 1.05
N ALA A 331 18.24 13.18 1.03
CA ALA A 331 18.15 11.93 0.28
C ALA A 331 16.98 11.06 0.78
N ARG A 332 16.74 10.99 2.10
CA ARG A 332 15.58 10.31 2.68
C ARG A 332 14.25 10.90 2.19
N LEU A 333 14.11 12.22 2.18
CA LEU A 333 12.91 12.91 1.68
C LEU A 333 12.66 12.58 0.20
N ILE A 334 13.71 12.68 -0.63
CA ILE A 334 13.63 12.45 -2.07
C ILE A 334 13.27 10.98 -2.36
N ASN A 335 13.94 10.03 -1.72
CA ASN A 335 13.70 8.60 -1.91
C ASN A 335 12.29 8.20 -1.46
N ALA A 336 11.81 8.69 -0.30
CA ALA A 336 10.44 8.46 0.16
C ALA A 336 9.40 9.04 -0.82
N ALA A 337 9.63 10.23 -1.35
CA ALA A 337 8.74 10.86 -2.32
C ALA A 337 8.75 10.14 -3.68
N LEU A 338 9.90 9.64 -4.13
CA LEU A 338 10.00 8.82 -5.33
C LEU A 338 9.21 7.52 -5.18
N MET A 339 9.34 6.82 -4.05
CA MET A 339 8.55 5.61 -3.77
C MET A 339 7.06 5.91 -3.71
N ALA A 340 6.64 7.01 -3.07
CA ALA A 340 5.24 7.41 -3.02
C ALA A 340 4.69 7.75 -4.42
N LYS A 341 5.47 8.40 -5.28
CA LYS A 341 5.13 8.63 -6.69
C LYS A 341 4.97 7.32 -7.45
N ILE A 342 5.96 6.43 -7.40
CA ILE A 342 5.91 5.11 -8.07
C ILE A 342 4.66 4.34 -7.64
N HIS A 343 4.37 4.29 -6.34
CA HIS A 343 3.17 3.62 -5.85
C HIS A 343 1.89 4.25 -6.39
N THR A 344 1.80 5.58 -6.41
CA THR A 344 0.60 6.32 -6.80
C THR A 344 0.33 6.22 -8.30
N VAL A 345 1.36 6.36 -9.15
CA VAL A 345 1.18 6.54 -10.60
C VAL A 345 1.63 5.36 -11.45
N GLU A 346 2.24 4.33 -10.84
CA GLU A 346 2.67 3.12 -11.55
C GLU A 346 2.05 1.86 -10.93
N TRP A 347 2.32 1.56 -9.65
CA TRP A 347 1.82 0.34 -9.01
C TRP A 347 0.30 0.31 -8.90
N THR A 348 -0.30 1.35 -8.34
CA THR A 348 -1.77 1.40 -8.15
C THR A 348 -2.52 1.34 -9.48
N PRO A 349 -2.15 2.12 -10.53
CA PRO A 349 -2.76 1.98 -11.85
C PRO A 349 -2.62 0.58 -12.48
N ALA A 350 -1.52 -0.15 -12.23
CA ALA A 350 -1.39 -1.53 -12.70
C ALA A 350 -2.45 -2.46 -12.08
N LEU A 351 -2.76 -2.28 -10.78
CA LEU A 351 -3.75 -3.11 -10.08
C LEU A 351 -5.20 -2.71 -10.34
N ILE A 352 -5.47 -1.45 -10.68
CA ILE A 352 -6.81 -0.92 -10.95
C ILE A 352 -6.90 -0.35 -12.36
N SER A 353 -6.66 -1.23 -13.34
CA SER A 353 -6.49 -0.87 -14.77
C SER A 353 -7.83 -0.55 -15.47
N HIS A 354 -8.67 0.29 -14.83
CA HIS A 354 -9.87 0.85 -15.43
C HIS A 354 -9.60 2.26 -15.97
N PRO A 355 -10.12 2.68 -17.15
CA PRO A 355 -9.82 4.00 -17.72
C PRO A 355 -10.03 5.17 -16.78
N THR A 356 -11.09 5.14 -15.97
CA THR A 356 -11.39 6.18 -14.97
C THR A 356 -10.33 6.24 -13.87
N THR A 357 -9.93 5.10 -13.33
CA THR A 357 -8.95 5.04 -12.24
C THR A 357 -7.54 5.34 -12.70
N GLN A 358 -7.18 5.00 -13.95
CA GLN A 358 -5.92 5.42 -14.55
C GLN A 358 -5.75 6.95 -14.49
N ILE A 359 -6.77 7.69 -14.94
CA ILE A 359 -6.74 9.15 -14.89
C ILE A 359 -6.79 9.65 -13.44
N ALA A 360 -7.64 9.05 -12.58
CA ALA A 360 -7.77 9.46 -11.19
C ALA A 360 -6.46 9.33 -10.40
N MET A 361 -5.70 8.25 -10.62
CA MET A 361 -4.43 8.03 -9.94
C MET A 361 -3.34 9.00 -10.41
N HIS A 362 -3.24 9.25 -11.73
CA HIS A 362 -2.37 10.30 -12.24
C HIS A 362 -2.78 11.68 -11.72
N ALA A 363 -4.09 11.96 -11.61
CA ALA A 363 -4.59 13.22 -11.07
C ALA A 363 -4.31 13.38 -9.55
N ASN A 364 -4.14 12.33 -8.78
CA ASN A 364 -3.68 12.45 -7.40
C ASN A 364 -2.28 13.06 -7.30
N TRP A 365 -1.40 12.80 -8.28
CA TRP A 365 -0.05 13.37 -8.30
C TRP A 365 0.03 14.70 -9.04
N TRP A 366 -0.52 14.79 -10.25
CA TRP A 366 -0.39 15.98 -11.12
C TRP A 366 -1.69 16.78 -11.29
N GLY A 367 -2.79 16.37 -10.65
CA GLY A 367 -4.09 16.99 -10.85
C GLY A 367 -4.69 16.73 -12.24
N LEU A 368 -5.80 17.41 -12.53
CA LEU A 368 -6.43 17.39 -13.84
C LEU A 368 -5.64 18.18 -14.90
N GLU A 369 -4.67 18.99 -14.49
CA GLU A 369 -3.68 19.63 -15.38
C GLU A 369 -2.83 18.61 -16.12
N MET A 370 -2.65 17.45 -15.52
CA MET A 370 -1.76 16.39 -16.00
C MET A 370 -0.28 16.81 -16.04
N GLU A 371 0.59 15.83 -16.05
CA GLU A 371 2.05 15.99 -15.96
C GLU A 371 2.62 17.00 -16.98
N ARG A 372 2.17 16.94 -18.25
CA ARG A 372 2.71 17.79 -19.31
C ARG A 372 2.51 19.29 -19.06
N LEU A 373 1.33 19.69 -18.56
CA LEU A 373 1.07 21.11 -18.27
C LEU A 373 1.84 21.58 -17.06
N GLN A 374 1.93 20.75 -16.01
CA GLN A 374 2.75 21.07 -14.85
C GLN A 374 4.24 21.19 -15.18
N ASN A 375 4.75 20.35 -16.08
CA ASN A 375 6.14 20.43 -16.53
C ASN A 375 6.44 21.72 -17.32
N LEU A 376 5.44 22.29 -18.01
CA LEU A 376 5.62 23.53 -18.80
C LEU A 376 5.38 24.81 -18.01
N PHE A 377 4.41 24.81 -17.12
CA PHE A 377 3.89 26.05 -16.49
C PHE A 377 4.02 26.02 -14.96
N GLY A 378 4.48 24.92 -14.37
CA GLY A 378 4.41 24.71 -12.94
C GLY A 378 2.97 24.45 -12.48
N ARG A 379 2.76 24.48 -11.18
CA ARG A 379 1.47 24.29 -10.53
C ARG A 379 0.57 25.53 -10.75
N LEU A 380 -0.60 25.37 -11.37
CA LEU A 380 -1.50 26.48 -11.73
C LEU A 380 -2.52 26.81 -10.63
N SER A 381 -2.77 25.90 -9.68
CA SER A 381 -3.77 26.06 -8.62
C SER A 381 -3.30 25.47 -7.28
N SER A 382 -3.79 26.03 -6.17
CA SER A 382 -3.63 25.41 -4.83
C SER A 382 -4.52 24.17 -4.63
N SER A 383 -5.51 23.95 -5.51
CA SER A 383 -6.42 22.81 -5.41
C SER A 383 -5.74 21.48 -5.75
N GLU A 384 -5.86 20.49 -4.85
CA GLU A 384 -5.40 19.13 -5.09
C GLU A 384 -6.06 18.45 -6.32
N VAL A 385 -7.30 18.82 -6.65
CA VAL A 385 -8.02 18.28 -7.81
C VAL A 385 -7.46 18.83 -9.11
N ILE A 386 -7.09 20.11 -9.13
CA ILE A 386 -6.61 20.79 -10.34
C ILE A 386 -5.13 20.48 -10.56
N SER A 387 -4.30 20.68 -9.55
CA SER A 387 -2.83 20.62 -9.67
C SER A 387 -2.17 19.48 -8.84
N GLY A 388 -2.96 18.49 -8.40
CA GLY A 388 -2.45 17.35 -7.63
C GLY A 388 -2.21 17.63 -6.15
N ILE A 389 -1.97 16.56 -5.42
CA ILE A 389 -1.70 16.62 -3.99
C ILE A 389 -0.32 17.21 -3.68
N PRO A 390 0.78 16.82 -4.37
CA PRO A 390 2.10 17.40 -4.08
C PRO A 390 2.11 18.91 -4.23
N GLY A 391 2.51 19.61 -3.14
CA GLY A 391 2.52 21.08 -3.11
C GLY A 391 1.16 21.74 -2.83
N SER A 392 0.10 20.99 -2.48
CA SER A 392 -1.16 21.55 -1.98
C SER A 392 -1.08 21.90 -0.49
N GLU A 393 -2.15 22.45 0.07
CA GLU A 393 -2.26 22.65 1.53
C GLU A 393 -2.40 21.31 2.25
N THR A 394 -1.78 21.22 3.45
CA THR A 394 -1.93 20.05 4.32
C THR A 394 -3.34 20.01 4.91
N ASP A 395 -4.03 18.86 4.83
CA ASP A 395 -5.38 18.70 5.38
C ASP A 395 -5.55 17.33 6.07
N HIS A 396 -6.03 17.36 7.30
CA HIS A 396 -6.35 16.17 8.08
C HIS A 396 -7.86 15.85 8.08
N TYR A 397 -8.65 16.63 7.36
CA TYR A 397 -10.13 16.48 7.25
C TYR A 397 -10.85 16.50 8.60
N GLY A 398 -10.34 17.31 9.55
CA GLY A 398 -10.93 17.47 10.89
C GLY A 398 -10.67 16.31 11.85
N VAL A 399 -9.88 15.32 11.47
CA VAL A 399 -9.51 14.16 12.29
C VAL A 399 -7.98 14.00 12.26
N PRO A 400 -7.29 13.91 13.40
CA PRO A 400 -5.85 13.68 13.43
C PRO A 400 -5.45 12.51 12.54
N TYR A 401 -4.34 12.67 11.82
CA TYR A 401 -3.91 11.64 10.89
C TYR A 401 -3.39 10.41 11.65
N ALA A 402 -3.92 9.27 11.28
CA ALA A 402 -3.42 7.95 11.62
C ALA A 402 -3.82 6.97 10.51
N LEU A 403 -3.05 5.91 10.31
CA LEU A 403 -3.51 4.72 9.58
C LEU A 403 -4.61 4.03 10.40
N THR A 404 -5.45 3.27 9.74
CA THR A 404 -6.64 2.67 10.34
C THR A 404 -6.56 1.15 10.36
N GLU A 405 -7.29 0.51 11.27
CA GLU A 405 -7.34 -0.95 11.32
C GLU A 405 -7.95 -1.53 10.06
N GLU A 406 -8.95 -0.88 9.49
CA GLU A 406 -9.56 -1.29 8.22
C GLU A 406 -8.55 -1.26 7.07
N PHE A 407 -7.65 -0.26 7.06
CA PHE A 407 -6.55 -0.19 6.10
C PHE A 407 -5.62 -1.40 6.23
N THR A 408 -5.28 -1.83 7.45
CA THR A 408 -4.39 -2.99 7.64
C THR A 408 -5.01 -4.28 7.11
N ILE A 409 -6.33 -4.41 7.14
CA ILE A 409 -7.03 -5.63 6.70
C ILE A 409 -7.17 -5.67 5.19
N VAL A 410 -7.51 -4.56 4.52
CA VAL A 410 -7.72 -4.57 3.06
C VAL A 410 -6.44 -4.79 2.26
N TYR A 411 -5.28 -4.57 2.87
CA TYR A 411 -3.96 -4.86 2.28
C TYR A 411 -3.46 -6.30 2.49
N ARG A 412 -4.27 -7.19 3.06
CA ARG A 412 -3.92 -8.61 3.18
C ARG A 412 -4.08 -9.33 1.83
N MET A 413 -3.14 -9.10 0.94
CA MET A 413 -3.13 -9.58 -0.45
C MET A 413 -2.22 -10.80 -0.62
N HIS A 414 -2.15 -11.68 0.38
CA HIS A 414 -1.29 -12.87 0.37
C HIS A 414 -1.49 -13.80 -0.85
N PRO A 415 -2.69 -13.91 -1.48
CA PRO A 415 -2.82 -14.67 -2.72
C PRO A 415 -1.88 -14.26 -3.86
N LEU A 416 -1.34 -13.01 -3.83
CA LEU A 416 -0.32 -12.57 -4.79
C LEU A 416 0.95 -13.43 -4.81
N ILE A 417 1.28 -14.12 -3.69
CA ILE A 417 2.50 -14.90 -3.57
C ILE A 417 2.29 -16.29 -4.21
N PRO A 418 3.11 -16.73 -5.19
CA PRO A 418 3.14 -18.10 -5.69
C PRO A 418 3.71 -19.07 -4.65
N ASP A 419 3.50 -20.37 -4.86
CA ASP A 419 4.18 -21.41 -4.09
C ASP A 419 5.56 -21.76 -4.69
N GLU A 420 5.74 -21.53 -6.00
CA GLU A 420 6.93 -21.88 -6.78
C GLU A 420 7.41 -20.68 -7.59
N PHE A 421 8.72 -20.56 -7.76
CA PHE A 421 9.40 -19.49 -8.48
C PHE A 421 10.38 -20.09 -9.49
N THR A 422 10.39 -19.52 -10.69
CA THR A 422 11.32 -19.91 -11.75
C THR A 422 12.23 -18.73 -12.06
N PHE A 423 13.52 -18.91 -11.88
CA PHE A 423 14.53 -17.89 -12.14
C PHE A 423 15.20 -18.15 -13.49
N ARG A 424 15.36 -17.08 -14.26
CA ARG A 424 15.86 -17.10 -15.62
C ARG A 424 16.90 -16.02 -15.84
N SER A 425 17.78 -16.23 -16.80
CA SER A 425 18.80 -15.25 -17.19
C SER A 425 18.18 -14.06 -17.93
N ALA A 426 18.53 -12.85 -17.51
CA ALA A 426 18.14 -11.62 -18.17
C ALA A 426 18.76 -11.44 -19.58
N ILE A 427 19.77 -12.26 -19.92
CA ILE A 427 20.51 -12.16 -21.20
C ILE A 427 19.83 -12.98 -22.30
N ASP A 428 19.43 -14.21 -22.01
CA ASP A 428 19.02 -15.20 -23.01
C ASP A 428 17.83 -16.07 -22.57
N ASP A 429 17.18 -15.75 -21.46
CA ASP A 429 16.01 -16.43 -20.91
C ASP A 429 16.23 -17.92 -20.55
N HIS A 430 17.49 -18.40 -20.47
CA HIS A 430 17.69 -19.77 -20.01
C HIS A 430 17.33 -19.95 -18.53
N LEU A 431 16.83 -21.13 -18.18
CA LEU A 431 16.52 -21.51 -16.80
C LEU A 431 17.77 -21.50 -15.95
N ARG A 432 17.75 -20.73 -14.87
CA ARG A 432 18.79 -20.71 -13.83
C ARG A 432 18.47 -21.71 -12.73
N GLU A 433 17.29 -21.54 -12.11
CA GLU A 433 16.86 -22.30 -10.96
C GLU A 433 15.31 -22.31 -10.85
N ALA A 434 14.76 -23.32 -10.19
CA ALA A 434 13.34 -23.39 -9.82
C ALA A 434 13.25 -23.73 -8.34
N LEU A 435 12.69 -22.80 -7.55
CA LEU A 435 12.66 -22.87 -6.08
C LEU A 435 11.23 -22.69 -5.58
N ASN A 436 10.90 -23.35 -4.46
CA ASN A 436 9.66 -23.09 -3.75
C ASN A 436 9.81 -21.91 -2.77
N PHE A 437 8.70 -21.40 -2.23
CA PHE A 437 8.73 -20.24 -1.34
C PHE A 437 9.61 -20.42 -0.11
N ARG A 438 9.72 -21.64 0.44
CA ARG A 438 10.58 -21.91 1.61
C ARG A 438 12.05 -21.66 1.31
N GLU A 439 12.47 -21.99 0.09
CA GLU A 439 13.87 -21.89 -0.35
C GLU A 439 14.31 -20.46 -0.66
N ILE A 440 13.36 -19.52 -0.69
CA ILE A 440 13.62 -18.09 -0.92
C ILE A 440 13.14 -17.21 0.25
N ALA A 441 12.82 -17.81 1.40
CA ALA A 441 12.30 -17.11 2.57
C ALA A 441 13.30 -17.11 3.73
N GLY A 442 13.21 -16.13 4.60
CA GLY A 442 14.11 -15.96 5.74
C GLY A 442 15.57 -15.78 5.31
N PRO A 443 16.53 -16.44 5.97
CA PRO A 443 17.95 -16.32 5.65
C PRO A 443 18.33 -16.80 4.25
N TYR A 444 17.55 -17.72 3.67
CA TYR A 444 17.82 -18.24 2.32
C TYR A 444 17.65 -17.18 1.22
N ALA A 445 16.95 -16.09 1.49
CA ALA A 445 16.79 -15.01 0.54
C ALA A 445 18.12 -14.40 0.12
N ASP A 446 19.01 -14.17 1.09
CA ASP A 446 20.35 -13.62 0.89
C ASP A 446 21.24 -14.58 0.07
N ASP A 447 21.22 -15.88 0.40
CA ASP A 447 21.98 -16.90 -0.34
C ASP A 447 21.54 -16.92 -1.83
N VAL A 448 20.23 -16.91 -2.10
CA VAL A 448 19.67 -16.91 -3.46
C VAL A 448 20.01 -15.61 -4.20
N ALA A 449 20.01 -14.47 -3.50
CA ALA A 449 20.39 -13.19 -4.11
C ALA A 449 21.84 -13.19 -4.57
N HIS A 450 22.75 -13.80 -3.81
CA HIS A 450 24.14 -13.95 -4.18
C HIS A 450 24.34 -14.95 -5.33
N GLU A 451 23.64 -16.08 -5.32
CA GLU A 451 23.82 -17.17 -6.31
C GLU A 451 23.27 -16.81 -7.70
N ILE A 452 22.05 -16.24 -7.74
CA ILE A 452 21.37 -15.94 -9.01
C ILE A 452 21.79 -14.55 -9.55
N GLY A 453 21.92 -13.57 -8.64
CA GLY A 453 22.24 -12.19 -9.00
C GLY A 453 21.02 -11.34 -9.31
N MET A 454 21.07 -10.08 -8.89
CA MET A 454 19.91 -9.17 -8.87
C MET A 454 19.30 -8.90 -10.26
N SER A 455 20.11 -8.86 -11.33
CA SER A 455 19.58 -8.66 -12.69
C SER A 455 18.66 -9.80 -13.12
N ASP A 456 19.09 -11.05 -12.90
CA ASP A 456 18.32 -12.25 -13.25
C ASP A 456 17.09 -12.39 -12.34
N LEU A 457 17.19 -11.99 -11.08
CA LEU A 457 16.06 -11.97 -10.13
C LEU A 457 15.00 -10.95 -10.58
N PHE A 458 15.37 -9.70 -10.85
CA PHE A 458 14.42 -8.69 -11.33
C PHE A 458 13.81 -9.06 -12.69
N TYR A 459 14.61 -9.63 -13.59
CA TYR A 459 14.11 -10.15 -14.85
C TYR A 459 13.05 -11.24 -14.66
N SER A 460 13.34 -12.22 -13.80
CA SER A 460 12.43 -13.32 -13.50
C SER A 460 11.13 -12.84 -12.87
N PHE A 461 11.20 -11.86 -11.97
CA PHE A 461 10.00 -11.24 -11.37
C PHE A 461 9.24 -10.39 -12.40
N GLY A 462 9.93 -9.72 -13.31
CA GLY A 462 9.30 -8.92 -14.36
C GLY A 462 8.58 -9.76 -15.43
N THR A 463 9.03 -10.98 -15.66
CA THR A 463 8.47 -11.89 -16.68
C THR A 463 7.50 -12.93 -16.15
N SER A 464 7.40 -13.11 -14.82
CA SER A 464 6.48 -14.03 -14.16
C SER A 464 5.25 -13.32 -13.56
N HIS A 465 4.19 -14.07 -13.30
CA HIS A 465 2.93 -13.53 -12.77
C HIS A 465 2.73 -13.84 -11.28
N PRO A 466 2.22 -12.89 -10.49
CA PRO A 466 1.73 -13.18 -9.15
C PRO A 466 0.40 -13.94 -9.19
N GLY A 467 -0.06 -14.44 -8.05
CA GLY A 467 -1.38 -15.04 -7.94
C GLY A 467 -2.51 -14.02 -7.98
N ALA A 468 -3.66 -14.39 -8.50
CA ALA A 468 -4.88 -13.60 -8.44
C ALA A 468 -5.41 -13.54 -7.00
N ILE A 469 -5.93 -12.38 -6.58
CA ILE A 469 -6.52 -12.18 -5.23
C ILE A 469 -7.96 -12.69 -5.25
N VAL A 470 -8.13 -14.02 -5.16
CA VAL A 470 -9.42 -14.72 -5.22
C VAL A 470 -9.47 -15.85 -4.20
N LEU A 471 -10.66 -16.41 -3.97
CA LEU A 471 -10.82 -17.65 -3.21
C LEU A 471 -10.01 -18.78 -3.85
N HIS A 472 -9.67 -19.79 -3.06
CA HIS A 472 -8.89 -20.96 -3.47
C HIS A 472 -7.55 -20.62 -4.14
N ASN A 473 -6.95 -19.49 -3.77
CA ASN A 473 -5.65 -19.08 -4.29
C ASN A 473 -4.66 -18.58 -3.21
N TYR A 474 -4.92 -18.88 -1.95
CA TYR A 474 -4.00 -18.57 -0.86
C TYR A 474 -2.80 -19.52 -0.88
N PRO A 475 -1.54 -19.03 -0.72
CA PRO A 475 -0.33 -19.88 -0.80
C PRO A 475 -0.33 -20.99 0.24
N ARG A 476 -0.06 -22.21 -0.18
CA ARG A 476 -0.05 -23.38 0.71
C ARG A 476 1.01 -23.28 1.80
N TYR A 477 2.18 -22.80 1.43
CA TYR A 477 3.27 -22.60 2.39
C TYR A 477 2.87 -21.65 3.54
N LEU A 478 2.10 -20.60 3.27
CA LEU A 478 1.66 -19.65 4.29
C LEU A 478 0.57 -20.22 5.21
N GLN A 479 -0.09 -21.32 4.83
CA GLN A 479 -1.03 -22.05 5.69
C GLN A 479 -0.35 -23.10 6.59
N THR A 480 0.93 -23.38 6.33
CA THR A 480 1.78 -24.26 7.14
C THR A 480 3.15 -23.61 7.38
N PHE A 481 3.14 -22.30 7.58
CA PHE A 481 4.35 -21.51 7.76
C PHE A 481 5.06 -21.90 9.05
N GLN A 482 6.34 -22.26 8.94
CA GLN A 482 7.17 -22.55 10.11
C GLN A 482 7.79 -21.26 10.64
N ARG A 483 7.46 -20.91 11.86
CA ARG A 483 8.02 -19.76 12.56
C ARG A 483 9.47 -20.04 13.00
N PRO A 484 10.27 -18.99 13.32
CA PRO A 484 11.63 -19.18 13.83
C PRO A 484 11.71 -20.00 15.13
N ASP A 485 10.62 -20.03 15.93
CA ASP A 485 10.52 -20.87 17.14
C ASP A 485 10.16 -22.35 16.84
N GLY A 486 10.12 -22.75 15.57
CA GLY A 486 9.80 -24.10 15.11
C GLY A 486 8.32 -24.45 15.09
N LYS A 487 7.44 -23.59 15.61
CA LYS A 487 5.99 -23.81 15.60
C LYS A 487 5.39 -23.46 14.24
N LEU A 488 4.34 -24.21 13.89
CA LEU A 488 3.58 -23.92 12.68
C LEU A 488 2.57 -22.78 12.92
N MET A 489 2.29 -22.03 11.86
CA MET A 489 1.26 -21.01 11.80
C MET A 489 0.47 -21.15 10.51
N ASP A 490 -0.87 -21.19 10.62
CA ASP A 490 -1.77 -20.96 9.50
C ASP A 490 -2.02 -19.45 9.38
N LEU A 491 -1.34 -18.82 8.41
CA LEU A 491 -1.47 -17.38 8.21
C LEU A 491 -2.86 -17.00 7.68
N ALA A 492 -3.51 -17.85 6.88
CA ALA A 492 -4.86 -17.61 6.39
C ALA A 492 -5.88 -17.62 7.54
N ALA A 493 -5.83 -18.63 8.42
CA ALA A 493 -6.66 -18.67 9.63
C ALA A 493 -6.35 -17.48 10.56
N THR A 494 -5.08 -17.07 10.63
CA THR A 494 -4.65 -15.89 11.39
C THR A 494 -5.24 -14.61 10.80
N ASP A 495 -5.23 -14.43 9.49
CA ASP A 495 -5.81 -13.25 8.81
C ASP A 495 -7.32 -13.13 9.08
N ILE A 496 -8.04 -14.25 9.02
CA ILE A 496 -9.47 -14.30 9.35
C ILE A 496 -9.71 -13.88 10.81
N LEU A 497 -9.03 -14.53 11.75
CA LEU A 497 -9.21 -14.24 13.17
C LEU A 497 -8.75 -12.82 13.53
N ARG A 498 -7.69 -12.33 12.89
CA ARG A 498 -7.12 -11.01 13.14
C ARG A 498 -8.12 -9.90 12.79
N SER A 499 -8.83 -9.98 11.68
CA SER A 499 -9.86 -9.00 11.33
C SER A 499 -10.97 -8.94 12.40
N ARG A 500 -11.40 -10.10 12.90
CA ARG A 500 -12.39 -10.19 13.99
C ARG A 500 -11.86 -9.65 15.33
N GLU A 501 -10.60 -9.97 15.66
CA GLU A 501 -9.94 -9.54 16.90
C GLU A 501 -9.74 -8.01 16.95
N LEU A 502 -9.38 -7.40 15.81
CA LEU A 502 -9.22 -5.95 15.68
C LEU A 502 -10.56 -5.20 15.65
N GLY A 503 -11.69 -5.92 15.70
CA GLY A 503 -13.02 -5.32 15.64
C GLY A 503 -13.35 -4.71 14.29
N VAL A 504 -12.78 -5.25 13.20
CA VAL A 504 -13.17 -4.86 11.85
C VAL A 504 -14.48 -5.60 11.52
N PRO A 505 -15.53 -4.89 11.06
CA PRO A 505 -16.83 -5.49 10.82
C PRO A 505 -16.80 -6.61 9.79
N ARG A 506 -17.77 -7.52 9.87
CA ARG A 506 -18.03 -8.54 8.85
C ARG A 506 -18.35 -7.89 7.51
N TYR A 507 -18.22 -8.63 6.41
CA TYR A 507 -18.25 -8.10 5.03
C TYR A 507 -19.47 -7.22 4.73
N ASN A 508 -20.68 -7.68 4.99
CA ASN A 508 -21.90 -6.92 4.69
C ASN A 508 -22.03 -5.65 5.52
N GLU A 509 -21.72 -5.74 6.82
CA GLU A 509 -21.73 -4.57 7.71
C GLU A 509 -20.65 -3.57 7.31
N PHE A 510 -19.44 -4.04 6.96
CA PHE A 510 -18.38 -3.20 6.45
C PHE A 510 -18.81 -2.42 5.19
N ARG A 511 -19.49 -3.08 4.24
CA ARG A 511 -20.02 -2.43 3.04
C ARG A 511 -21.04 -1.35 3.36
N ARG A 512 -22.00 -1.63 4.26
CA ARG A 512 -23.00 -0.63 4.70
C ARG A 512 -22.32 0.61 5.29
N LEU A 513 -21.33 0.40 6.15
CA LEU A 513 -20.59 1.48 6.79
C LEU A 513 -19.74 2.31 5.82
N LEU A 514 -19.32 1.71 4.71
CA LEU A 514 -18.62 2.40 3.60
C LEU A 514 -19.58 2.84 2.47
N HIS A 515 -20.87 2.90 2.74
CA HIS A 515 -21.91 3.36 1.83
C HIS A 515 -22.06 2.54 0.54
N LEU A 516 -21.73 1.24 0.62
CA LEU A 516 -21.94 0.25 -0.44
C LEU A 516 -23.18 -0.59 -0.15
N PRO A 517 -23.91 -1.08 -1.19
CA PRO A 517 -24.98 -2.04 -0.97
C PRO A 517 -24.42 -3.36 -0.42
N PRO A 518 -25.02 -3.94 0.63
CA PRO A 518 -24.67 -5.28 1.07
C PRO A 518 -25.12 -6.31 0.05
N ALA A 519 -24.47 -7.47 -0.02
CA ALA A 519 -24.92 -8.59 -0.80
C ALA A 519 -26.11 -9.27 -0.12
N SER A 520 -27.20 -9.57 -0.86
CA SER A 520 -28.39 -10.23 -0.31
C SER A 520 -28.26 -11.75 -0.25
N SER A 521 -27.34 -12.32 -1.02
CA SER A 521 -27.05 -13.75 -1.04
C SER A 521 -25.63 -14.03 -1.55
N PHE A 522 -25.14 -15.24 -1.37
CA PHE A 522 -23.83 -15.65 -1.90
C PHE A 522 -23.79 -15.67 -3.43
N GLU A 523 -24.92 -15.93 -4.09
CA GLU A 523 -25.04 -15.89 -5.56
C GLU A 523 -25.00 -14.44 -6.11
N GLU A 524 -25.48 -13.48 -5.36
CA GLU A 524 -25.32 -12.07 -5.72
C GLU A 524 -23.86 -11.62 -5.59
N LEU A 525 -23.17 -12.11 -4.55
CA LEU A 525 -21.80 -11.76 -4.25
C LEU A 525 -20.83 -12.21 -5.36
N THR A 526 -20.97 -13.45 -5.84
CA THR A 526 -20.04 -14.04 -6.81
C THR A 526 -20.77 -14.66 -8.01
N ASP A 527 -20.12 -14.67 -9.20
CA ASP A 527 -20.61 -15.37 -10.38
C ASP A 527 -20.20 -16.86 -10.39
N ASN A 528 -19.37 -17.30 -9.45
CA ASN A 528 -18.94 -18.68 -9.32
C ASN A 528 -19.89 -19.44 -8.41
N ALA A 529 -20.72 -20.30 -9.01
CA ALA A 529 -21.74 -21.07 -8.29
C ALA A 529 -21.16 -22.05 -7.26
N ALA A 530 -19.97 -22.61 -7.53
CA ALA A 530 -19.29 -23.49 -6.57
C ALA A 530 -18.85 -22.70 -5.33
N TRP A 531 -18.25 -21.53 -5.51
CA TRP A 531 -17.87 -20.65 -4.39
C TRP A 531 -19.08 -20.21 -3.57
N ALA A 532 -20.20 -19.87 -4.23
CA ALA A 532 -21.43 -19.51 -3.53
C ALA A 532 -21.93 -20.64 -2.62
N GLU A 533 -21.92 -21.90 -3.12
CA GLU A 533 -22.34 -23.07 -2.35
C GLU A 533 -21.38 -23.41 -1.21
N GLU A 534 -20.08 -23.32 -1.43
CA GLU A 534 -19.04 -23.52 -0.40
C GLU A 534 -19.16 -22.50 0.72
N MET A 535 -19.28 -21.21 0.38
CA MET A 535 -19.52 -20.16 1.37
C MET A 535 -20.83 -20.38 2.13
N ARG A 536 -21.91 -20.74 1.44
CA ARG A 536 -23.19 -21.06 2.09
C ARG A 536 -23.02 -22.15 3.15
N ARG A 537 -22.29 -23.21 2.82
CA ARG A 537 -22.02 -24.33 3.74
C ARG A 537 -21.17 -23.89 4.93
N VAL A 538 -20.06 -23.15 4.69
CA VAL A 538 -19.12 -22.74 5.74
C VAL A 538 -19.75 -21.71 6.69
N TYR A 539 -20.61 -20.83 6.20
CA TYR A 539 -21.27 -19.77 6.97
C TYR A 539 -22.71 -20.10 7.39
N ASP A 540 -23.12 -21.38 7.35
CA ASP A 540 -24.47 -21.84 7.76
C ASP A 540 -25.59 -21.06 7.06
N ASN A 541 -25.41 -20.72 5.78
CA ASN A 541 -26.29 -19.88 4.95
C ASN A 541 -26.57 -18.47 5.52
N ASP A 542 -25.71 -17.97 6.39
CA ASP A 542 -25.80 -16.62 6.97
C ASP A 542 -24.73 -15.69 6.38
N ILE A 543 -25.11 -14.91 5.36
CA ILE A 543 -24.20 -13.99 4.67
C ILE A 543 -23.76 -12.81 5.56
N GLU A 544 -24.51 -12.50 6.62
CA GLU A 544 -24.13 -11.44 7.56
C GLU A 544 -22.89 -11.83 8.42
N ARG A 545 -22.61 -13.13 8.51
CA ARG A 545 -21.41 -13.65 9.21
C ARG A 545 -20.19 -13.78 8.31
N LEU A 546 -20.33 -13.47 7.01
CA LEU A 546 -19.23 -13.57 6.04
C LEU A 546 -18.05 -12.69 6.46
N ASP A 547 -16.86 -13.29 6.58
CA ASP A 547 -15.63 -12.55 6.89
C ASP A 547 -15.27 -11.55 5.79
N LEU A 548 -14.77 -10.39 6.18
CA LEU A 548 -14.40 -9.32 5.25
C LEU A 548 -13.44 -9.82 4.17
N ILE A 549 -12.38 -10.54 4.55
CA ILE A 549 -11.37 -11.06 3.61
C ILE A 549 -11.99 -12.04 2.61
N VAL A 550 -12.83 -12.95 3.08
CA VAL A 550 -13.52 -13.92 2.21
C VAL A 550 -14.44 -13.23 1.22
N GLY A 551 -15.24 -12.27 1.70
CA GLY A 551 -16.11 -11.47 0.83
C GLY A 551 -15.33 -10.68 -0.23
N MET A 552 -14.21 -10.04 0.16
CA MET A 552 -13.35 -9.32 -0.77
C MET A 552 -12.71 -10.22 -1.83
N PHE A 553 -12.39 -11.48 -1.51
CA PHE A 553 -11.80 -12.42 -2.47
C PHE A 553 -12.87 -13.08 -3.37
N ALA A 554 -14.11 -13.10 -2.94
CA ALA A 554 -15.23 -13.71 -3.67
C ALA A 554 -15.99 -12.73 -4.57
N GLU A 555 -16.04 -11.44 -4.22
CA GLU A 555 -16.93 -10.47 -4.87
C GLU A 555 -16.58 -10.19 -6.33
N LYS A 556 -17.62 -9.85 -7.10
CA LYS A 556 -17.48 -9.34 -8.47
C LYS A 556 -16.68 -8.05 -8.46
N ARG A 557 -15.64 -7.99 -9.27
CA ARG A 557 -14.73 -6.85 -9.34
C ARG A 557 -15.08 -5.91 -10.49
N PRO A 558 -14.81 -4.61 -10.36
CA PRO A 558 -14.80 -3.70 -11.50
C PRO A 558 -13.85 -4.19 -12.59
N GLN A 559 -14.15 -3.85 -13.85
CA GLN A 559 -13.31 -4.26 -14.97
C GLN A 559 -11.87 -3.74 -14.81
N GLY A 560 -10.88 -4.61 -14.98
CA GLY A 560 -9.46 -4.28 -14.87
C GLY A 560 -8.92 -4.20 -13.43
N PHE A 561 -9.72 -4.53 -12.42
CA PHE A 561 -9.29 -4.56 -11.03
C PHE A 561 -8.71 -5.91 -10.63
N ALA A 562 -7.51 -5.88 -10.02
CA ALA A 562 -6.89 -7.06 -9.42
C ALA A 562 -7.46 -7.39 -8.03
N PHE A 563 -8.13 -6.44 -7.37
CA PHE A 563 -8.74 -6.61 -6.05
C PHE A 563 -10.19 -6.04 -5.99
N SER A 564 -10.84 -6.17 -4.86
CA SER A 564 -12.26 -5.90 -4.68
C SER A 564 -12.62 -4.41 -4.67
N ASP A 565 -13.87 -4.06 -5.07
CA ASP A 565 -14.41 -2.71 -4.91
C ASP A 565 -14.59 -2.32 -3.43
N THR A 566 -14.91 -3.30 -2.58
CA THR A 566 -14.98 -3.09 -1.12
C THR A 566 -13.66 -2.60 -0.55
N ALA A 567 -12.53 -3.22 -0.92
CA ALA A 567 -11.20 -2.74 -0.55
C ALA A 567 -10.90 -1.38 -1.19
N PHE A 568 -11.34 -1.16 -2.44
CA PHE A 568 -11.11 0.09 -3.16
C PHE A 568 -11.67 1.32 -2.43
N ARG A 569 -12.74 1.19 -1.64
CA ARG A 569 -13.27 2.31 -0.83
C ARG A 569 -12.25 2.80 0.20
N ILE A 570 -11.54 1.89 0.85
CA ILE A 570 -10.46 2.25 1.77
C ILE A 570 -9.28 2.86 1.00
N PHE A 571 -8.93 2.31 -0.17
CA PHE A 571 -7.88 2.88 -1.02
C PHE A 571 -8.20 4.33 -1.44
N VAL A 572 -9.41 4.59 -1.94
CA VAL A 572 -9.84 5.95 -2.34
C VAL A 572 -9.71 6.94 -1.17
N LEU A 573 -10.08 6.52 0.04
CA LEU A 573 -10.00 7.34 1.22
C LEU A 573 -8.56 7.52 1.71
N MET A 574 -7.90 6.40 2.02
CA MET A 574 -6.65 6.43 2.78
C MET A 574 -5.42 6.71 1.93
N ALA A 575 -5.34 6.23 0.67
CA ALA A 575 -4.19 6.49 -0.18
C ALA A 575 -4.01 8.00 -0.45
N SER A 576 -5.09 8.71 -0.78
CA SER A 576 -5.04 10.17 -0.94
C SER A 576 -4.78 10.89 0.38
N ARG A 577 -5.40 10.43 1.50
CA ARG A 577 -5.21 11.04 2.83
C ARG A 577 -3.78 10.98 3.31
N ARG A 578 -3.06 9.88 3.04
CA ARG A 578 -1.66 9.71 3.42
C ARG A 578 -0.76 10.78 2.81
N LEU A 579 -1.02 11.17 1.56
CA LEU A 579 -0.32 12.27 0.91
C LEU A 579 -0.81 13.62 1.42
N ASN A 580 -2.13 13.85 1.48
CA ASN A 580 -2.72 15.13 1.88
C ASN A 580 -2.42 15.54 3.32
N SER A 581 -2.29 14.58 4.23
CA SER A 581 -2.05 14.87 5.65
C SER A 581 -0.58 15.03 6.00
N ASP A 582 0.33 14.70 5.08
CA ASP A 582 1.77 14.80 5.28
C ASP A 582 2.29 16.12 4.71
N ARG A 583 2.85 16.98 5.59
CA ARG A 583 3.37 18.29 5.15
C ARG A 583 4.47 18.17 4.10
N PHE A 584 5.29 17.11 4.13
CA PHE A 584 6.36 16.90 3.17
C PHE A 584 5.89 16.51 1.78
N PHE A 585 4.65 16.01 1.64
CA PHE A 585 4.01 15.84 0.33
C PHE A 585 3.12 17.02 -0.05
N THR A 586 2.80 17.91 0.88
CA THR A 586 1.92 19.07 0.66
C THR A 586 2.69 20.37 0.75
N LYS A 587 2.44 21.21 1.75
CA LYS A 587 3.00 22.58 1.84
C LYS A 587 4.53 22.66 1.80
N ASP A 588 5.23 21.62 2.26
CA ASP A 588 6.69 21.54 2.28
C ASP A 588 7.27 20.79 1.06
N TYR A 589 6.44 20.38 0.10
CA TYR A 589 6.90 19.81 -1.17
C TYR A 589 7.38 20.93 -2.11
N THR A 590 8.53 21.49 -1.79
CA THR A 590 9.09 22.68 -2.43
C THR A 590 10.61 22.53 -2.65
N PRO A 591 11.21 23.28 -3.60
CA PRO A 591 12.66 23.28 -3.80
C PRO A 591 13.47 23.72 -2.56
N GLN A 592 12.89 24.52 -1.66
CA GLN A 592 13.55 24.92 -0.43
C GLN A 592 13.75 23.76 0.55
N VAL A 593 12.84 22.77 0.50
CA VAL A 593 12.89 21.58 1.35
C VAL A 593 13.57 20.41 0.64
N TYR A 594 13.24 20.17 -0.64
CA TYR A 594 13.73 19.02 -1.40
C TYR A 594 14.99 19.31 -2.23
N THR A 595 15.35 20.59 -2.43
CA THR A 595 16.29 21.11 -3.44
C THR A 595 15.75 21.01 -4.88
N GLU A 596 16.29 21.81 -5.79
CA GLU A 596 15.97 21.68 -7.22
C GLU A 596 16.35 20.30 -7.75
N ALA A 597 17.59 19.84 -7.43
CA ALA A 597 18.07 18.51 -7.82
C ALA A 597 17.17 17.37 -7.32
N GLY A 598 16.63 17.50 -6.11
CA GLY A 598 15.71 16.51 -5.56
C GLY A 598 14.34 16.52 -6.22
N MET A 599 13.81 17.71 -6.53
CA MET A 599 12.55 17.83 -7.27
C MET A 599 12.68 17.25 -8.69
N ASP A 600 13.79 17.54 -9.38
CA ASP A 600 14.10 16.97 -10.69
C ASP A 600 14.25 15.44 -10.59
N TRP A 601 14.94 14.93 -9.56
CA TRP A 601 15.07 13.48 -9.34
C TRP A 601 13.72 12.79 -9.23
N ILE A 602 12.82 13.31 -8.41
CA ILE A 602 11.48 12.76 -8.24
C ILE A 602 10.70 12.83 -9.57
N LYS A 603 10.79 13.96 -10.27
CA LYS A 603 10.08 14.20 -11.52
C LYS A 603 10.50 13.24 -12.64
N GLU A 604 11.80 13.06 -12.84
CA GLU A 604 12.38 12.35 -13.98
C GLU A 604 12.40 10.82 -13.79
N ASN A 605 12.29 10.32 -12.55
CA ASN A 605 12.45 8.90 -12.28
C ASN A 605 11.13 8.15 -12.15
N THR A 606 11.13 6.92 -12.67
CA THR A 606 10.10 5.90 -12.63
C THR A 606 10.68 4.61 -12.06
N MET A 607 9.87 3.60 -11.77
CA MET A 607 10.39 2.28 -11.37
C MET A 607 11.35 1.71 -12.44
N ALA A 608 11.04 1.89 -13.72
CA ALA A 608 11.90 1.44 -14.81
C ALA A 608 13.26 2.15 -14.83
N THR A 609 13.32 3.48 -14.61
CA THR A 609 14.59 4.21 -14.57
C THR A 609 15.43 3.85 -13.35
N VAL A 610 14.80 3.60 -12.20
CA VAL A 610 15.47 3.11 -10.99
C VAL A 610 16.10 1.74 -11.26
N LEU A 611 15.35 0.81 -11.81
CA LEU A 611 15.85 -0.52 -12.18
C LEU A 611 17.03 -0.44 -13.14
N LEU A 612 16.91 0.37 -14.20
CA LEU A 612 17.95 0.50 -15.22
C LEU A 612 19.22 1.21 -14.72
N ARG A 613 19.11 2.09 -13.76
CA ARG A 613 20.27 2.75 -13.11
C ARG A 613 21.16 1.73 -12.42
N HIS A 614 20.57 0.80 -11.70
CA HIS A 614 21.30 -0.17 -10.89
C HIS A 614 21.55 -1.49 -11.64
N TYR A 615 20.65 -1.86 -12.55
CA TYR A 615 20.69 -3.13 -13.29
C TYR A 615 20.48 -2.92 -14.80
N PRO A 616 21.45 -2.33 -15.50
CA PRO A 616 21.32 -1.98 -16.93
C PRO A 616 21.11 -3.19 -17.86
N ALA A 617 21.42 -4.40 -17.39
CA ALA A 617 21.14 -5.66 -18.12
C ALA A 617 19.65 -5.89 -18.37
N LEU A 618 18.76 -5.20 -17.63
CA LEU A 618 17.30 -5.29 -17.80
C LEU A 618 16.77 -4.50 -19.00
N LEU A 619 17.61 -3.68 -19.66
CA LEU A 619 17.16 -2.80 -20.75
C LEU A 619 16.41 -3.53 -21.87
N PRO A 620 16.84 -4.72 -22.37
CA PRO A 620 16.10 -5.43 -23.41
C PRO A 620 14.67 -5.82 -22.98
N ALA A 621 14.50 -6.28 -21.75
CA ALA A 621 13.21 -6.73 -21.23
C ALA A 621 12.25 -5.55 -20.90
N LEU A 622 12.80 -4.39 -20.52
CA LEU A 622 12.03 -3.17 -20.21
C LEU A 622 11.73 -2.32 -21.46
N ARG A 623 12.31 -2.64 -22.63
CA ARG A 623 12.07 -1.88 -23.86
C ARG A 623 10.61 -1.96 -24.29
N GLY A 624 9.94 -0.80 -24.33
CA GLY A 624 8.52 -0.69 -24.71
C GLY A 624 7.52 -1.01 -23.59
N VAL A 625 8.00 -1.39 -22.42
CA VAL A 625 7.15 -1.58 -21.23
C VAL A 625 6.70 -0.20 -20.73
N GLN A 626 5.38 0.02 -20.70
CA GLN A 626 4.79 1.30 -20.29
C GLN A 626 4.70 1.43 -18.75
N ASN A 627 4.64 0.32 -18.03
CA ASN A 627 4.54 0.26 -16.58
C ASN A 627 5.36 -0.93 -16.08
N ALA A 628 6.32 -0.68 -15.21
CA ALA A 628 7.25 -1.71 -14.72
C ALA A 628 6.58 -2.85 -13.93
N PHE A 629 5.34 -2.66 -13.45
CA PHE A 629 4.55 -3.69 -12.75
C PHE A 629 3.64 -4.51 -13.69
N ALA A 630 3.59 -4.19 -14.98
CA ALA A 630 3.00 -5.03 -16.02
C ALA A 630 4.02 -6.09 -16.50
N PRO A 631 3.56 -7.21 -17.10
CA PRO A 631 4.46 -8.26 -17.59
C PRO A 631 5.50 -7.73 -18.58
N TRP A 632 6.77 -8.07 -18.36
CA TRP A 632 7.86 -7.71 -19.28
C TRP A 632 7.97 -8.69 -20.46
N THR A 633 8.61 -8.24 -21.51
CA THR A 633 8.89 -9.11 -22.67
C THR A 633 10.10 -10.00 -22.36
N PRO A 634 9.97 -11.34 -22.50
CA PRO A 634 11.12 -12.23 -22.34
C PRO A 634 12.25 -11.90 -23.33
N ALA A 635 13.50 -12.06 -22.90
CA ALA A 635 14.66 -11.92 -23.75
C ALA A 635 14.60 -12.97 -24.90
N VAL A 636 14.74 -12.51 -26.12
CA VAL A 636 14.71 -13.43 -27.30
C VAL A 636 16.03 -14.20 -27.34
N SER A 637 15.96 -15.51 -27.28
CA SER A 637 17.12 -16.40 -27.49
C SER A 637 17.65 -16.22 -28.91
N GLY A 638 18.68 -15.42 -29.09
CA GLY A 638 19.37 -15.29 -30.39
C GLY A 638 20.10 -13.99 -30.66
N GLY A 639 21.39 -14.00 -30.56
CA GLY A 639 22.41 -13.37 -31.45
C GLY A 639 22.50 -11.84 -31.62
N VAL A 640 21.47 -11.07 -31.34
CA VAL A 640 21.47 -9.62 -31.64
C VAL A 640 21.83 -8.75 -30.40
N ALA A 641 21.66 -9.28 -29.20
CA ALA A 641 21.83 -8.52 -27.96
C ALA A 641 23.28 -8.11 -27.64
N GLN A 642 24.30 -8.85 -28.09
CA GLN A 642 25.70 -8.53 -27.78
C GLN A 642 26.23 -7.30 -28.53
N GLN A 643 25.78 -7.02 -29.75
CA GLN A 643 26.21 -5.84 -30.49
C GLN A 643 25.59 -4.54 -29.99
N GLU A 644 24.36 -4.58 -29.47
CA GLU A 644 23.70 -3.41 -28.92
C GLU A 644 24.17 -3.03 -27.50
N GLN A 645 24.57 -4.01 -26.65
CA GLN A 645 25.16 -3.73 -25.33
C GLN A 645 26.48 -2.96 -25.43
N VAL A 646 27.28 -3.21 -26.46
CA VAL A 646 28.53 -2.48 -26.73
C VAL A 646 28.23 -1.03 -27.15
N ALA A 647 27.19 -0.81 -27.96
CA ALA A 647 26.78 0.53 -28.41
C ALA A 647 26.20 1.39 -27.27
N VAL A 648 25.41 0.79 -26.36
CA VAL A 648 24.84 1.50 -25.22
C VAL A 648 25.92 1.88 -24.18
N LYS A 649 26.87 0.99 -23.88
CA LYS A 649 28.03 1.34 -23.05
C LYS A 649 28.85 2.49 -23.62
N ALA A 650 29.02 2.54 -24.95
CA ALA A 650 29.72 3.62 -25.63
C ALA A 650 28.94 4.95 -25.54
N SER A 651 27.61 4.94 -25.66
CA SER A 651 26.77 6.15 -25.56
C SER A 651 26.68 6.71 -24.18
N ILE A 652 26.60 5.85 -23.13
CA ILE A 652 26.60 6.27 -21.72
C ILE A 652 27.97 6.85 -21.32
N SER A 653 29.06 6.25 -21.81
CA SER A 653 30.42 6.77 -21.57
C SER A 653 30.65 8.12 -22.28
N GLN A 654 30.06 8.36 -23.46
CA GLN A 654 30.12 9.64 -24.15
C GLN A 654 29.28 10.73 -23.50
N GLN A 655 28.11 10.40 -22.92
CA GLN A 655 27.30 11.36 -22.19
C GLN A 655 27.92 11.74 -20.82
N ALA A 656 28.64 10.81 -20.19
CA ALA A 656 29.38 11.09 -18.95
C ALA A 656 30.66 11.93 -19.17
N ALA A 657 31.23 11.89 -20.38
CA ALA A 657 32.41 12.67 -20.74
C ALA A 657 32.11 14.07 -21.31
N THR A 658 30.84 14.38 -21.58
CA THR A 658 30.39 15.68 -22.13
C THR A 658 29.55 16.51 -21.15
N ARG A 659 29.44 16.07 -19.90
CA ARG A 659 28.88 16.83 -18.77
C ARG A 659 29.97 17.09 -17.68
#